data_91bbc491a51b43bc0ec9f0a3e9f3c0c5
#
_entry.id   91bbc491a51b43bc0ec9f0a3e9f3c0c5
#
_cell.length_a   1.000
_cell.length_b   1.000
_cell.length_c   1.000
_cell.angle_alpha   90.00
_cell.angle_beta   90.00
_cell.angle_gamma   90.00
#
_symmetry.space_group_name_H-M   'P 1'
#
loop_
_entity.id
_entity.type
_entity.pdbx_description
1 polymer ?
#
loop_
_entity_poly.entity_id
_entity_poly.type
_entity_poly.pdbx_seq_one_letter_code
_entity_poly.pdbx_strand_id
1 'polypeptide(L)'
;MPQDDGPELIAFTPDPKAAAQQAQDQPATPEGDGAAEQPPMQGPPAPGQTGQAAQGPQAPGQGTPTGPKAAPGGQTVPPGKPQTPPQEGTGFHPFRERKARAEAPPPPDAPPAQLAEEYGLGLQALKGKCTAAGVLSAVLLLFALLDSGVLPVLDSLLPANILLLGSLALFAGCVLLSLDVLKEGLVQLTNLAPNGDTLALFAALFTLVDGVTMVFTPLRESAIPFFSPCALVLTFHLLGRYCDRSAKFQACRVAASVSQPYLVTQDPNVLGGRTAFRKWLGVPKGFGSQIRTTSQAEARFRRLTPVLLVACFCLSLVTTVAHHQPNLVFWSLSALFTAAATLGVSLALNLPLRMLGGKLAKLGVALAGWPGLLAGKGGKAALLLDQDIYPPGTVALAGSRVFGSLSMERTVAFTASVIRASGSGLTYLFDKLVRAEGSGYLPIEKIVMQETGLLGQCQGQQILVGNSDFMSRQGIALPPGIRAKDAVFCAVDRELVGMFVLKYTLHPAITPALQSMVLHRIAPVMVTRDFNLNPHRLRLWGRLPMDQLTFPDLQRRVTLSGPNQPHGPAILAVLCREGIAPFSQALIGAKRIRRAAAFSSFFVNFSACVGVVLTASLSSAGALGAMCAWHLSLFLLLWLVPVLLISLWTTQY
;
A
#
# COMPACT_ATOMS: atom_id res chain seq x y z
N MET A 1 -34.59 27.60 48.50
CA MET A 1 -33.90 27.14 47.28
C MET A 1 -34.89 27.33 46.15
N PRO A 2 -34.72 28.33 45.28
CA PRO A 2 -35.56 28.50 44.09
C PRO A 2 -35.00 27.63 42.95
N GLN A 3 -35.83 26.95 42.24
CA GLN A 3 -35.59 26.20 41.02
C GLN A 3 -35.20 27.18 39.92
N ASP A 4 -34.09 26.86 39.25
CA ASP A 4 -33.49 27.63 38.15
C ASP A 4 -34.11 27.12 36.86
N ASP A 5 -35.15 27.82 36.38
CA ASP A 5 -35.76 27.58 35.08
C ASP A 5 -34.83 28.11 33.99
N GLY A 6 -34.04 27.22 33.40
CA GLY A 6 -33.20 27.52 32.22
C GLY A 6 -34.07 27.84 30.99
N PRO A 7 -33.64 28.72 30.09
CA PRO A 7 -34.44 29.13 28.94
C PRO A 7 -34.69 27.98 27.98
N GLU A 8 -35.97 27.77 27.66
CA GLU A 8 -36.45 26.80 26.68
C GLU A 8 -35.73 26.97 25.32
N LEU A 9 -35.07 25.93 24.89
CA LEU A 9 -34.62 25.78 23.52
C LEU A 9 -35.87 25.58 22.62
N ILE A 10 -36.18 26.58 21.80
CA ILE A 10 -37.20 26.40 20.76
C ILE A 10 -36.68 25.38 19.76
N ALA A 11 -37.08 24.13 19.94
CA ALA A 11 -36.90 23.07 18.97
C ALA A 11 -37.84 23.35 17.81
N PHE A 12 -37.28 23.57 16.62
CA PHE A 12 -38.04 23.66 15.39
C PHE A 12 -38.51 22.24 15.02
N THR A 13 -39.79 21.96 15.25
CA THR A 13 -40.44 20.75 14.71
C THR A 13 -40.71 20.99 13.23
N PRO A 14 -40.20 20.13 12.33
CA PRO A 14 -40.52 20.23 10.90
C PRO A 14 -42.01 19.96 10.70
N ASP A 15 -42.63 20.76 9.81
CA ASP A 15 -44.01 20.68 9.45
C ASP A 15 -44.36 19.27 8.94
N PRO A 16 -45.34 18.57 9.54
CA PRO A 16 -45.71 17.21 9.15
C PRO A 16 -46.19 17.05 7.72
N LYS A 17 -46.55 18.16 7.04
CA LYS A 17 -46.88 18.14 5.61
C LYS A 17 -45.69 18.03 4.67
N ALA A 18 -44.49 18.49 5.09
CA ALA A 18 -43.27 18.34 4.30
C ALA A 18 -42.70 16.90 4.38
N ALA A 19 -42.92 16.20 5.48
CA ALA A 19 -42.52 14.80 5.63
C ALA A 19 -43.40 13.82 4.82
N ALA A 20 -44.70 14.18 4.57
CA ALA A 20 -45.58 13.36 3.78
C ALA A 20 -45.32 13.48 2.26
N GLN A 21 -44.78 14.60 1.76
CA GLN A 21 -44.42 14.76 0.36
C GLN A 21 -43.11 14.06 -0.02
N GLN A 22 -42.18 13.90 0.91
CA GLN A 22 -40.93 13.15 0.66
C GLN A 22 -41.10 11.63 0.63
N ALA A 23 -42.22 11.09 1.14
CA ALA A 23 -42.56 9.68 1.08
C ALA A 23 -43.25 9.25 -0.22
N GLN A 24 -43.70 10.20 -1.06
CA GLN A 24 -44.37 9.91 -2.33
C GLN A 24 -43.46 9.94 -3.58
N ASP A 25 -42.21 10.39 -3.45
CA ASP A 25 -41.24 10.47 -4.56
C ASP A 25 -40.16 9.37 -4.56
N GLN A 26 -40.43 8.20 -3.96
CA GLN A 26 -39.60 7.03 -4.22
C GLN A 26 -40.15 6.21 -5.38
N PRO A 27 -39.39 5.99 -6.47
CA PRO A 27 -39.85 5.13 -7.56
C PRO A 27 -39.89 3.67 -7.08
N ALA A 28 -41.09 3.07 -7.26
CA ALA A 28 -41.34 1.64 -6.98
C ALA A 28 -40.49 0.75 -7.87
N THR A 29 -39.88 -0.26 -7.26
CA THR A 29 -39.31 -1.43 -7.94
C THR A 29 -40.45 -2.28 -8.49
N PRO A 30 -40.43 -2.72 -9.75
CA PRO A 30 -41.36 -3.74 -10.23
C PRO A 30 -40.78 -5.14 -10.01
N GLU A 31 -41.52 -5.97 -9.27
CA GLU A 31 -41.43 -7.42 -9.33
C GLU A 31 -42.20 -7.95 -10.52
N GLY A 32 -41.65 -9.01 -11.15
CA GLY A 32 -42.40 -10.12 -11.64
C GLY A 32 -42.68 -10.23 -13.14
N ASP A 33 -42.09 -11.27 -13.72
CA ASP A 33 -42.57 -12.23 -14.73
C ASP A 33 -42.99 -11.77 -16.14
N GLY A 34 -42.37 -12.40 -17.13
CA GLY A 34 -42.92 -12.56 -18.45
C GLY A 34 -41.88 -12.67 -19.59
N ALA A 35 -41.66 -13.89 -20.02
CA ALA A 35 -40.91 -14.22 -21.23
C ALA A 35 -41.50 -13.57 -22.49
N ALA A 36 -40.70 -13.10 -23.41
CA ALA A 36 -40.76 -13.35 -24.86
C ALA A 36 -39.88 -12.40 -25.71
N GLU A 37 -39.20 -13.05 -26.64
CA GLU A 37 -38.78 -12.61 -27.97
C GLU A 37 -37.80 -11.46 -28.17
N GLN A 38 -36.59 -11.86 -28.57
CA GLN A 38 -35.60 -11.04 -29.27
C GLN A 38 -35.98 -10.91 -30.78
N PRO A 39 -35.73 -9.76 -31.41
CA PRO A 39 -35.38 -9.68 -32.81
C PRO A 39 -33.93 -9.24 -33.03
N PRO A 40 -33.35 -9.46 -34.23
CA PRO A 40 -31.91 -9.75 -34.41
C PRO A 40 -31.02 -8.53 -34.60
N MET A 41 -29.79 -8.67 -34.16
CA MET A 41 -28.69 -7.73 -34.35
C MET A 41 -28.22 -7.69 -35.81
N GLN A 42 -28.14 -6.51 -36.39
CA GLN A 42 -27.36 -6.22 -37.58
C GLN A 42 -25.94 -5.84 -37.23
N GLY A 43 -24.97 -6.54 -37.83
CA GLY A 43 -23.55 -6.29 -37.68
C GLY A 43 -23.03 -5.11 -38.49
N PRO A 44 -21.88 -4.55 -38.15
CA PRO A 44 -21.24 -3.46 -38.89
C PRO A 44 -20.44 -3.98 -40.10
N PRO A 45 -20.32 -3.14 -41.19
CA PRO A 45 -19.63 -3.56 -42.41
C PRO A 45 -18.12 -3.38 -42.32
N ALA A 46 -17.40 -4.27 -43.02
CA ALA A 46 -15.95 -4.29 -43.19
C ALA A 46 -15.44 -3.24 -44.19
N PRO A 47 -14.17 -2.84 -44.13
CA PRO A 47 -13.60 -1.81 -45.00
C PRO A 47 -13.06 -2.38 -46.31
N GLY A 48 -13.42 -1.70 -47.42
CA GLY A 48 -12.90 -1.96 -48.77
C GLY A 48 -11.59 -1.19 -49.00
N GLN A 49 -10.68 -1.87 -49.67
CA GLN A 49 -9.42 -1.40 -50.29
C GLN A 49 -9.67 -0.65 -51.57
N THR A 50 -8.82 0.35 -51.88
CA THR A 50 -8.21 0.77 -53.16
C THR A 50 -7.75 2.23 -52.95
N GLY A 51 -6.55 2.73 -53.26
CA GLY A 51 -5.55 2.39 -54.23
C GLY A 51 -4.99 3.70 -54.81
N GLN A 52 -3.63 3.80 -54.94
CA GLN A 52 -2.83 4.70 -55.80
C GLN A 52 -2.70 6.21 -55.44
N ALA A 53 -1.50 6.66 -55.01
CA ALA A 53 -0.37 7.19 -55.76
C ALA A 53 -0.56 8.61 -56.37
N ALA A 54 0.27 9.56 -55.92
CA ALA A 54 1.14 10.42 -56.75
C ALA A 54 1.80 11.53 -55.93
N GLN A 55 3.11 11.52 -55.93
CA GLN A 55 4.14 12.55 -56.24
C GLN A 55 3.98 13.99 -55.65
N GLY A 56 5.11 14.38 -54.99
CA GLY A 56 5.40 15.73 -54.54
C GLY A 56 5.67 16.72 -55.71
N PRO A 57 6.10 17.94 -55.47
CA PRO A 57 7.54 18.23 -55.31
C PRO A 57 7.93 19.40 -54.36
N GLN A 58 9.22 19.33 -53.91
CA GLN A 58 10.30 20.34 -53.76
C GLN A 58 10.02 21.77 -53.24
N ALA A 59 10.92 22.16 -52.35
CA ALA A 59 11.26 23.50 -51.84
C ALA A 59 11.81 24.43 -52.94
N PRO A 60 12.00 25.76 -52.72
CA PRO A 60 13.17 26.31 -52.03
C PRO A 60 12.86 27.61 -51.23
N GLY A 61 13.68 28.08 -50.29
CA GLY A 61 14.92 28.73 -50.39
C GLY A 61 14.97 29.99 -49.53
N GLN A 62 15.98 30.14 -48.69
CA GLN A 62 16.76 31.33 -48.33
C GLN A 62 16.11 32.67 -47.91
N GLY A 63 16.67 33.21 -46.78
CA GLY A 63 16.59 34.63 -46.48
C GLY A 63 17.00 35.02 -45.06
N THR A 64 18.32 35.16 -44.79
CA THR A 64 18.84 36.04 -43.74
C THR A 64 18.74 37.50 -44.21
N PRO A 65 18.61 38.49 -43.32
CA PRO A 65 19.69 39.41 -43.04
C PRO A 65 19.79 39.96 -41.59
N THR A 66 21.02 40.03 -41.12
CA THR A 66 21.80 41.18 -40.61
C THR A 66 21.21 42.14 -39.57
N GLY A 67 21.96 42.31 -38.47
CA GLY A 67 21.77 43.23 -37.35
C GLY A 67 22.11 44.72 -37.68
N PRO A 68 22.20 45.56 -36.64
CA PRO A 68 23.43 46.26 -36.31
C PRO A 68 23.70 46.45 -34.81
N LYS A 69 24.95 46.31 -34.40
CA LYS A 69 25.99 47.28 -33.83
C LYS A 69 25.40 48.40 -32.92
N ALA A 70 25.89 48.67 -31.73
CA ALA A 70 27.27 48.89 -31.28
C ALA A 70 27.37 49.11 -29.76
N ALA A 71 28.53 48.86 -29.24
CA ALA A 71 29.17 48.90 -27.92
C ALA A 71 29.28 50.34 -27.28
N PRO A 72 30.07 50.60 -26.17
CA PRO A 72 31.05 49.77 -25.48
C PRO A 72 31.11 49.99 -23.93
N GLY A 73 31.91 49.18 -23.25
CA GLY A 73 32.61 49.62 -22.04
C GLY A 73 32.78 48.63 -20.90
N GLY A 74 33.96 48.06 -20.77
CA GLY A 74 34.66 48.00 -19.50
C GLY A 74 34.93 46.66 -18.84
N GLN A 75 36.14 46.22 -19.00
CA GLN A 75 37.02 45.48 -18.06
C GLN A 75 36.95 43.95 -18.00
N THR A 76 37.93 43.37 -18.64
CA THR A 76 38.42 41.99 -18.64
C THR A 76 39.15 41.64 -17.34
N VAL A 77 38.80 40.50 -16.76
CA VAL A 77 39.65 39.75 -15.83
C VAL A 77 39.94 38.39 -16.46
N PRO A 78 41.19 37.88 -16.49
CA PRO A 78 41.58 36.70 -17.26
C PRO A 78 41.20 35.39 -16.57
N PRO A 79 40.96 34.28 -17.31
CA PRO A 79 40.63 33.00 -16.77
C PRO A 79 41.86 32.29 -16.17
N GLY A 80 41.75 31.91 -14.92
CA GLY A 80 42.71 31.06 -14.21
C GLY A 80 42.74 29.64 -14.80
N LYS A 81 43.96 29.13 -15.01
CA LYS A 81 44.30 27.77 -15.44
C LYS A 81 43.73 26.73 -14.47
N PRO A 82 43.30 25.54 -14.94
CA PRO A 82 42.94 24.45 -14.08
C PRO A 82 44.16 23.90 -13.33
N GLN A 83 44.09 23.88 -12.02
CA GLN A 83 45.08 23.23 -11.16
C GLN A 83 44.85 21.73 -11.19
N THR A 84 45.85 20.98 -11.61
CA THR A 84 46.03 19.54 -11.47
C THR A 84 46.14 19.19 -9.97
N PRO A 85 45.43 18.20 -9.45
CA PRO A 85 45.66 17.69 -8.09
C PRO A 85 46.96 16.84 -8.05
N PRO A 86 47.65 16.78 -6.90
CA PRO A 86 48.90 16.07 -6.74
C PRO A 86 48.73 14.55 -6.86
N GLN A 87 49.67 13.93 -7.56
CA GLN A 87 49.86 12.49 -7.58
C GLN A 87 50.27 12.01 -6.18
N GLU A 88 49.45 11.26 -5.50
CA GLU A 88 49.80 10.42 -4.36
C GLU A 88 49.94 8.95 -4.77
N GLY A 89 50.91 8.34 -4.16
CA GLY A 89 51.61 7.14 -4.44
C GLY A 89 50.80 5.87 -4.67
N THR A 90 51.43 4.98 -5.40
CA THR A 90 51.10 3.60 -5.67
C THR A 90 50.88 2.79 -4.38
N GLY A 91 49.62 2.73 -3.90
CA GLY A 91 49.15 1.77 -2.92
C GLY A 91 48.26 0.75 -3.62
N PHE A 92 48.65 -0.51 -3.55
CA PHE A 92 47.90 -1.64 -4.08
C PHE A 92 46.58 -1.79 -3.32
N HIS A 93 45.46 -1.29 -3.89
CA HIS A 93 44.10 -1.52 -3.39
C HIS A 93 43.43 -2.62 -4.21
N PRO A 94 43.21 -3.83 -3.63
CA PRO A 94 42.59 -4.95 -4.33
C PRO A 94 41.08 -4.88 -4.48
N PHE A 95 40.43 -3.79 -4.05
CA PHE A 95 39.01 -3.57 -4.27
C PHE A 95 38.81 -2.41 -5.25
N ARG A 96 38.87 -2.74 -6.54
CA ARG A 96 38.38 -1.90 -7.62
C ARG A 96 36.90 -1.59 -7.26
N GLU A 97 36.57 -0.32 -6.99
CA GLU A 97 35.19 0.16 -6.91
C GLU A 97 34.43 -0.37 -8.12
N ARG A 98 33.59 -1.35 -7.87
CA ARG A 98 32.62 -1.79 -8.87
C ARG A 98 31.76 -0.57 -9.15
N LYS A 99 31.93 0.07 -10.32
CA LYS A 99 30.98 1.06 -10.87
C LYS A 99 29.59 0.56 -10.51
N ALA A 100 28.86 1.37 -9.75
CA ALA A 100 27.47 1.09 -9.43
C ALA A 100 26.78 0.71 -10.74
N ARG A 101 26.36 -0.55 -10.83
CA ARG A 101 25.63 -1.07 -12.00
C ARG A 101 24.45 -0.15 -12.13
N ALA A 102 24.33 0.59 -13.22
CA ALA A 102 23.23 1.50 -13.47
C ALA A 102 21.93 0.78 -13.08
N GLU A 103 21.18 1.35 -12.13
CA GLU A 103 19.90 0.80 -11.70
C GLU A 103 19.05 0.62 -12.96
N ALA A 104 18.52 -0.59 -13.15
CA ALA A 104 17.64 -0.85 -14.29
C ALA A 104 16.53 0.22 -14.32
N PRO A 105 16.16 0.74 -15.48
CA PRO A 105 15.11 1.76 -15.57
C PRO A 105 13.86 1.28 -14.85
N PRO A 106 13.14 2.17 -14.14
CA PRO A 106 11.93 1.78 -13.42
C PRO A 106 10.92 1.17 -14.42
N PRO A 107 10.17 0.13 -13.99
CA PRO A 107 9.17 -0.48 -14.85
C PRO A 107 8.15 0.56 -15.32
N PRO A 108 7.55 0.40 -16.53
CA PRO A 108 6.62 1.36 -17.08
C PRO A 108 5.41 1.53 -16.15
N ASP A 109 4.96 2.78 -16.00
CA ASP A 109 3.79 3.11 -15.23
C ASP A 109 2.52 2.80 -16.04
N ALA A 110 1.78 1.79 -15.60
CA ALA A 110 0.51 1.39 -16.20
C ALA A 110 -0.66 1.76 -15.26
N PRO A 111 -1.84 2.11 -15.82
CA PRO A 111 -2.99 2.47 -15.01
C PRO A 111 -3.44 1.28 -14.13
N PRO A 112 -3.96 1.56 -12.89
CA PRO A 112 -4.36 0.51 -11.95
C PRO A 112 -5.40 -0.47 -12.50
N ALA A 113 -6.31 -0.03 -13.37
CA ALA A 113 -7.32 -0.88 -14.00
C ALA A 113 -6.69 -1.94 -14.90
N GLN A 114 -5.77 -1.54 -15.78
CA GLN A 114 -5.05 -2.46 -16.66
C GLN A 114 -4.22 -3.47 -15.84
N LEU A 115 -3.56 -3.01 -14.77
CA LEU A 115 -2.80 -3.89 -13.87
C LEU A 115 -3.71 -4.87 -13.12
N ALA A 116 -4.92 -4.46 -12.75
CA ALA A 116 -5.88 -5.36 -12.13
C ALA A 116 -6.28 -6.49 -13.07
N GLU A 117 -6.48 -6.21 -14.35
CA GLU A 117 -6.73 -7.25 -15.36
C GLU A 117 -5.51 -8.18 -15.52
N GLU A 118 -4.31 -7.60 -15.71
CA GLU A 118 -3.06 -8.34 -15.89
C GLU A 118 -2.81 -9.32 -14.72
N TYR A 119 -2.93 -8.86 -13.47
CA TYR A 119 -2.73 -9.71 -12.30
C TYR A 119 -3.90 -10.64 -12.01
N GLY A 120 -5.09 -10.33 -12.48
CA GLY A 120 -6.30 -11.18 -12.38
C GLY A 120 -6.26 -12.38 -13.30
N LEU A 121 -5.68 -12.22 -14.51
CA LEU A 121 -5.58 -13.27 -15.51
C LEU A 121 -4.85 -14.51 -14.95
N GLY A 122 -5.49 -15.68 -14.98
CA GLY A 122 -4.89 -16.94 -14.51
C GLY A 122 -4.70 -17.07 -13.00
N LEU A 123 -5.18 -16.12 -12.17
CA LEU A 123 -5.04 -16.18 -10.70
C LEU A 123 -5.77 -17.40 -10.10
N GLN A 124 -6.93 -17.76 -10.64
CA GLN A 124 -7.67 -18.95 -10.22
C GLN A 124 -6.94 -20.25 -10.61
N ALA A 125 -6.37 -20.31 -11.83
CA ALA A 125 -5.56 -21.44 -12.25
C ALA A 125 -4.32 -21.60 -11.35
N LEU A 126 -3.65 -20.50 -11.01
CA LEU A 126 -2.51 -20.52 -10.08
C LEU A 126 -2.93 -20.99 -8.67
N LYS A 127 -4.10 -20.58 -8.19
CA LYS A 127 -4.66 -21.08 -6.93
C LYS A 127 -4.91 -22.60 -7.01
N GLY A 128 -5.47 -23.10 -8.10
CA GLY A 128 -5.66 -24.53 -8.35
C GLY A 128 -4.34 -25.29 -8.34
N LYS A 129 -3.30 -24.79 -9.03
CA LYS A 129 -1.95 -25.38 -8.99
C LYS A 129 -1.39 -25.44 -7.56
N CYS A 130 -1.53 -24.36 -6.77
CA CYS A 130 -1.08 -24.34 -5.36
C CYS A 130 -1.80 -25.37 -4.50
N THR A 131 -3.12 -25.51 -4.65
CA THR A 131 -3.90 -26.49 -3.87
C THR A 131 -3.54 -27.92 -4.28
N ALA A 132 -3.40 -28.21 -5.56
CA ALA A 132 -3.00 -29.51 -6.05
C ALA A 132 -1.57 -29.88 -5.58
N ALA A 133 -0.61 -28.97 -5.72
CA ALA A 133 0.77 -29.17 -5.21
C ALA A 133 0.79 -29.39 -3.69
N GLY A 134 -0.05 -28.66 -2.95
CA GLY A 134 -0.18 -28.85 -1.51
C GLY A 134 -0.71 -30.22 -1.13
N VAL A 135 -1.72 -30.73 -1.84
CA VAL A 135 -2.25 -32.08 -1.62
C VAL A 135 -1.20 -33.14 -1.95
N LEU A 136 -0.53 -33.04 -3.10
CA LEU A 136 0.54 -33.96 -3.46
C LEU A 136 1.68 -33.96 -2.44
N SER A 137 2.08 -32.78 -1.99
CA SER A 137 3.12 -32.66 -0.93
C SER A 137 2.69 -33.26 0.41
N ALA A 138 1.41 -33.15 0.77
CA ALA A 138 0.87 -33.78 1.98
C ALA A 138 0.88 -35.31 1.89
N VAL A 139 0.54 -35.89 0.72
CA VAL A 139 0.62 -37.33 0.46
C VAL A 139 2.08 -37.80 0.49
N LEU A 140 2.99 -37.06 -0.13
CA LEU A 140 4.44 -37.35 -0.06
C LEU A 140 4.99 -37.26 1.37
N LEU A 141 4.48 -36.32 2.17
CA LEU A 141 4.84 -36.23 3.60
C LEU A 141 4.39 -37.47 4.38
N LEU A 142 3.18 -37.95 4.08
CA LEU A 142 2.69 -39.20 4.66
C LEU A 142 3.59 -40.39 4.26
N PHE A 143 3.99 -40.48 2.98
CA PHE A 143 4.89 -41.54 2.53
C PHE A 143 6.28 -41.44 3.20
N ALA A 144 6.81 -40.23 3.40
CA ALA A 144 8.05 -40.03 4.12
C ALA A 144 7.94 -40.40 5.63
N LEU A 145 6.75 -40.21 6.21
CA LEU A 145 6.47 -40.63 7.59
C LEU A 145 6.40 -42.17 7.70
N LEU A 146 5.81 -42.84 6.72
CA LEU A 146 5.79 -44.31 6.64
C LEU A 146 7.20 -44.89 6.52
N ASP A 147 8.03 -44.33 5.62
CA ASP A 147 9.43 -44.77 5.42
C ASP A 147 10.31 -44.53 6.64
N SER A 148 9.96 -43.58 7.51
CA SER A 148 10.76 -43.23 8.70
C SER A 148 10.70 -44.23 9.86
N GLY A 149 9.83 -45.24 9.77
CA GLY A 149 9.61 -46.20 10.87
C GLY A 149 8.92 -45.63 12.12
N VAL A 150 8.46 -44.36 12.09
CA VAL A 150 7.74 -43.74 13.22
C VAL A 150 6.40 -44.42 13.46
N LEU A 151 5.81 -45.03 12.42
CA LEU A 151 4.54 -45.73 12.48
C LEU A 151 4.71 -47.22 12.08
N PRO A 152 5.26 -48.06 12.95
CA PRO A 152 5.62 -49.44 12.60
C PRO A 152 4.42 -50.33 12.21
N VAL A 153 3.21 -49.94 12.60
CA VAL A 153 1.98 -50.68 12.25
C VAL A 153 1.64 -50.55 10.75
N LEU A 154 2.10 -49.49 10.09
CA LEU A 154 1.85 -49.21 8.68
C LEU A 154 2.97 -49.64 7.75
N ASP A 155 4.15 -49.92 8.23
CA ASP A 155 5.35 -50.31 7.43
C ASP A 155 5.08 -51.63 6.65
N SER A 156 4.19 -52.49 7.12
CA SER A 156 3.80 -53.72 6.45
C SER A 156 2.77 -53.55 5.34
N LEU A 157 2.17 -52.37 5.16
CA LEU A 157 1.07 -52.18 4.21
C LEU A 157 1.53 -51.98 2.77
N LEU A 158 2.71 -51.42 2.52
CA LEU A 158 3.20 -51.09 1.20
C LEU A 158 4.62 -51.61 0.98
N PRO A 159 4.86 -52.41 -0.08
CA PRO A 159 6.20 -52.80 -0.48
C PRO A 159 7.08 -51.58 -0.80
N ALA A 160 8.34 -51.60 -0.42
CA ALA A 160 9.29 -50.50 -0.60
C ALA A 160 9.38 -50.01 -2.07
N ASN A 161 9.29 -50.91 -3.03
CA ASN A 161 9.30 -50.57 -4.46
C ASN A 161 8.06 -49.77 -4.87
N ILE A 162 6.89 -50.09 -4.35
CA ILE A 162 5.64 -49.36 -4.64
C ILE A 162 5.71 -47.98 -3.98
N LEU A 163 6.26 -47.87 -2.77
CA LEU A 163 6.44 -46.61 -2.07
C LEU A 163 7.40 -45.68 -2.83
N LEU A 164 8.53 -46.24 -3.35
CA LEU A 164 9.50 -45.45 -4.12
C LEU A 164 8.91 -44.96 -5.45
N LEU A 165 8.30 -45.87 -6.23
CA LEU A 165 7.72 -45.53 -7.54
C LEU A 165 6.51 -44.59 -7.40
N GLY A 166 5.67 -44.82 -6.40
CA GLY A 166 4.55 -43.94 -6.06
C GLY A 166 5.02 -42.53 -5.66
N SER A 167 6.04 -42.44 -4.80
CA SER A 167 6.65 -41.15 -4.40
C SER A 167 7.27 -40.43 -5.59
N LEU A 168 7.98 -41.13 -6.48
CA LEU A 168 8.57 -40.55 -7.70
C LEU A 168 7.48 -40.00 -8.63
N ALA A 169 6.41 -40.75 -8.83
CA ALA A 169 5.29 -40.31 -9.69
C ALA A 169 4.59 -39.06 -9.10
N LEU A 170 4.29 -39.04 -7.80
CA LEU A 170 3.69 -37.90 -7.12
C LEU A 170 4.62 -36.70 -7.15
N PHE A 171 5.92 -36.90 -6.94
CA PHE A 171 6.92 -35.84 -7.03
C PHE A 171 7.02 -35.27 -8.44
N ALA A 172 7.03 -36.11 -9.47
CA ALA A 172 6.98 -35.64 -10.85
C ALA A 172 5.71 -34.80 -11.14
N GLY A 173 4.57 -35.17 -10.55
CA GLY A 173 3.36 -34.35 -10.57
C GLY A 173 3.57 -32.95 -9.93
N CYS A 174 4.26 -32.86 -8.77
CA CYS A 174 4.61 -31.58 -8.15
C CYS A 174 5.56 -30.75 -9.03
N VAL A 175 6.54 -31.37 -9.66
CA VAL A 175 7.46 -30.72 -10.61
C VAL A 175 6.70 -30.14 -11.80
N LEU A 176 5.77 -30.90 -12.40
CA LEU A 176 4.94 -30.44 -13.52
C LEU A 176 4.05 -29.24 -13.13
N LEU A 177 3.44 -29.27 -11.95
CA LEU A 177 2.64 -28.13 -11.44
C LEU A 177 3.51 -26.89 -11.19
N SER A 178 4.79 -27.07 -10.85
CA SER A 178 5.73 -26.02 -10.47
C SER A 178 6.67 -25.59 -11.63
N LEU A 179 6.39 -25.99 -12.87
CA LEU A 179 7.21 -25.64 -14.05
C LEU A 179 7.43 -24.13 -14.20
N ASP A 180 6.45 -23.31 -13.81
CA ASP A 180 6.58 -21.85 -13.85
C ASP A 180 7.70 -21.35 -12.91
N VAL A 181 7.86 -21.99 -11.72
CA VAL A 181 8.93 -21.70 -10.75
C VAL A 181 10.29 -22.13 -11.33
N LEU A 182 10.36 -23.32 -11.88
CA LEU A 182 11.60 -23.89 -12.42
C LEU A 182 12.10 -23.13 -13.65
N LYS A 183 11.20 -22.73 -14.55
CA LYS A 183 11.53 -21.89 -15.71
C LYS A 183 12.12 -20.54 -15.28
N GLU A 184 11.50 -19.87 -14.30
CA GLU A 184 12.03 -18.62 -13.78
C GLU A 184 13.41 -18.80 -13.13
N GLY A 185 13.59 -19.88 -12.35
CA GLY A 185 14.88 -20.23 -11.75
C GLY A 185 15.97 -20.42 -12.81
N LEU A 186 15.63 -21.07 -13.94
CA LEU A 186 16.54 -21.27 -15.08
C LEU A 186 16.86 -19.95 -15.78
N VAL A 187 15.86 -19.12 -16.07
CA VAL A 187 16.04 -17.80 -16.69
C VAL A 187 16.93 -16.89 -15.82
N GLN A 188 16.73 -16.91 -14.50
CA GLN A 188 17.57 -16.11 -13.60
C GLN A 188 19.01 -16.65 -13.51
N LEU A 189 19.19 -17.95 -13.63
CA LEU A 189 20.52 -18.57 -13.72
C LEU A 189 21.27 -18.15 -14.99
N THR A 190 20.59 -18.23 -16.15
CA THR A 190 21.18 -17.81 -17.45
C THR A 190 21.52 -16.32 -17.49
N ASN A 191 20.74 -15.50 -16.77
CA ASN A 191 20.99 -14.07 -16.61
C ASN A 191 22.10 -13.75 -15.56
N LEU A 192 22.79 -14.76 -15.03
CA LEU A 192 23.80 -14.63 -13.98
C LEU A 192 23.30 -13.87 -12.71
N ALA A 193 22.01 -14.00 -12.43
CA ALA A 193 21.35 -13.39 -11.31
C ALA A 193 20.52 -14.40 -10.49
N PRO A 194 21.14 -15.51 -10.03
CA PRO A 194 20.43 -16.60 -9.37
C PRO A 194 19.63 -16.09 -8.17
N ASN A 195 18.45 -16.66 -7.97
CA ASN A 195 17.50 -16.31 -6.93
C ASN A 195 17.02 -17.56 -6.16
N GLY A 196 16.04 -17.40 -5.26
CA GLY A 196 15.46 -18.53 -4.54
C GLY A 196 14.86 -19.62 -5.43
N ASP A 197 14.26 -19.24 -6.58
CA ASP A 197 13.72 -20.19 -7.54
C ASP A 197 14.82 -21.00 -8.22
N THR A 198 16.04 -20.45 -8.36
CA THR A 198 17.21 -21.17 -8.83
C THR A 198 17.64 -22.27 -7.85
N LEU A 199 17.59 -22.00 -6.52
CA LEU A 199 17.85 -23.05 -5.52
C LEU A 199 16.79 -24.16 -5.58
N ALA A 200 15.51 -23.80 -5.73
CA ALA A 200 14.42 -24.76 -5.89
C ALA A 200 14.57 -25.58 -7.19
N LEU A 201 15.06 -24.99 -8.27
CA LEU A 201 15.38 -25.69 -9.52
C LEU A 201 16.44 -26.78 -9.28
N PHE A 202 17.57 -26.45 -8.64
CA PHE A 202 18.61 -27.44 -8.34
C PHE A 202 18.13 -28.48 -7.35
N ALA A 203 17.35 -28.10 -6.32
CA ALA A 203 16.72 -29.05 -5.42
C ALA A 203 15.85 -30.08 -6.20
N ALA A 204 14.96 -29.60 -7.06
CA ALA A 204 14.09 -30.47 -7.85
C ALA A 204 14.87 -31.36 -8.84
N LEU A 205 15.87 -30.80 -9.52
CA LEU A 205 16.72 -31.52 -10.46
C LEU A 205 17.46 -32.67 -9.77
N PHE A 206 18.20 -32.39 -8.70
CA PHE A 206 18.97 -33.41 -8.02
C PHE A 206 18.10 -34.43 -7.28
N THR A 207 16.95 -34.02 -6.75
CA THR A 207 15.98 -34.97 -6.17
C THR A 207 15.40 -35.90 -7.21
N LEU A 208 15.12 -35.41 -8.43
CA LEU A 208 14.63 -36.24 -9.53
C LEU A 208 15.70 -37.22 -10.02
N VAL A 209 16.96 -36.74 -10.19
CA VAL A 209 18.09 -37.57 -10.60
C VAL A 209 18.36 -38.65 -9.55
N ASP A 210 18.39 -38.30 -8.24
CA ASP A 210 18.57 -39.26 -7.14
C ASP A 210 17.45 -40.31 -7.15
N GLY A 211 16.19 -39.88 -7.33
CA GLY A 211 15.04 -40.79 -7.41
C GLY A 211 15.12 -41.79 -8.61
N VAL A 212 15.48 -41.28 -9.79
CA VAL A 212 15.65 -42.12 -10.96
C VAL A 212 16.82 -43.10 -10.81
N THR A 213 17.96 -42.65 -10.27
CA THR A 213 19.11 -43.54 -10.03
C THR A 213 18.78 -44.63 -9.02
N MET A 214 17.96 -44.36 -7.98
CA MET A 214 17.50 -45.36 -7.03
C MET A 214 16.61 -46.46 -7.65
N VAL A 215 15.86 -46.14 -8.70
CA VAL A 215 15.03 -47.15 -9.42
C VAL A 215 15.89 -48.11 -10.20
N PHE A 216 16.96 -47.63 -10.86
CA PHE A 216 17.80 -48.46 -11.74
C PHE A 216 18.96 -49.15 -10.98
N THR A 217 19.50 -48.50 -9.97
CA THR A 217 20.60 -49.00 -9.17
C THR A 217 20.31 -48.71 -7.70
N PRO A 218 19.83 -49.70 -6.92
CA PRO A 218 19.53 -49.50 -5.51
C PRO A 218 20.84 -49.30 -4.74
N LEU A 219 21.25 -48.05 -4.60
CA LEU A 219 22.50 -47.63 -3.96
C LEU A 219 22.39 -47.61 -2.43
N ARG A 220 21.16 -47.66 -1.92
CA ARG A 220 20.84 -47.59 -0.49
C ARG A 220 19.78 -48.62 -0.15
N GLU A 221 19.99 -49.41 0.89
CA GLU A 221 19.03 -50.41 1.36
C GLU A 221 17.83 -49.79 2.09
N SER A 222 17.99 -48.58 2.62
CA SER A 222 16.93 -47.84 3.31
C SER A 222 17.07 -46.34 3.08
N ALA A 223 15.99 -45.70 2.84
CA ALA A 223 15.70 -44.27 2.72
C ALA A 223 15.27 -43.84 1.31
N ILE A 224 14.03 -43.40 1.26
CA ILE A 224 13.46 -42.75 0.09
C ILE A 224 14.23 -41.46 -0.22
N PRO A 225 14.47 -41.10 -1.50
CA PRO A 225 14.97 -39.78 -1.87
C PRO A 225 14.15 -38.63 -1.29
N PHE A 226 14.70 -37.42 -1.19
CA PHE A 226 14.07 -36.26 -0.54
C PHE A 226 12.87 -35.70 -1.33
N PHE A 227 11.97 -36.55 -1.82
CA PHE A 227 10.77 -36.15 -2.59
C PHE A 227 9.85 -35.26 -1.77
N SER A 228 9.52 -35.65 -0.53
CA SER A 228 8.60 -34.92 0.34
C SER A 228 9.12 -33.51 0.68
N PRO A 229 10.33 -33.29 1.21
CA PRO A 229 10.79 -31.97 1.52
C PRO A 229 10.99 -31.09 0.27
N CYS A 230 11.44 -31.68 -0.85
CA CYS A 230 11.55 -30.93 -2.11
C CYS A 230 10.17 -30.50 -2.67
N ALA A 231 9.16 -31.38 -2.59
CA ALA A 231 7.78 -31.03 -2.97
C ALA A 231 7.22 -29.90 -2.09
N LEU A 232 7.53 -29.90 -0.78
CA LEU A 232 7.17 -28.77 0.11
C LEU A 232 7.84 -27.48 -0.32
N VAL A 233 9.14 -27.49 -0.67
CA VAL A 233 9.85 -26.33 -1.20
C VAL A 233 9.17 -25.80 -2.46
N LEU A 234 8.89 -26.66 -3.43
CA LEU A 234 8.19 -26.26 -4.68
C LEU A 234 6.81 -25.65 -4.38
N THR A 235 6.07 -26.27 -3.46
CA THR A 235 4.76 -25.77 -3.04
C THR A 235 4.86 -24.41 -2.36
N PHE A 236 5.87 -24.16 -1.51
CA PHE A 236 6.09 -22.89 -0.87
C PHE A 236 6.47 -21.79 -1.87
N HIS A 237 7.30 -22.09 -2.86
CA HIS A 237 7.63 -21.14 -3.93
C HIS A 237 6.40 -20.80 -4.78
N LEU A 238 5.60 -21.80 -5.16
CA LEU A 238 4.38 -21.61 -5.91
C LEU A 238 3.34 -20.78 -5.12
N LEU A 239 3.17 -21.09 -3.83
CA LEU A 239 2.30 -20.32 -2.92
C LEU A 239 2.79 -18.87 -2.74
N GLY A 240 4.10 -18.66 -2.70
CA GLY A 240 4.70 -17.33 -2.66
C GLY A 240 4.34 -16.48 -3.88
N ARG A 241 4.38 -17.05 -5.07
CA ARG A 241 3.95 -16.41 -6.33
C ARG A 241 2.44 -16.10 -6.33
N TYR A 242 1.64 -17.03 -5.84
CA TYR A 242 0.20 -16.79 -5.69
C TYR A 242 -0.08 -15.65 -4.73
N CYS A 243 0.61 -15.59 -3.57
CA CYS A 243 0.45 -14.52 -2.60
C CYS A 243 0.87 -13.16 -3.18
N ASP A 244 2.00 -13.07 -3.89
CA ASP A 244 2.45 -11.86 -4.58
C ASP A 244 1.42 -11.36 -5.59
N ARG A 245 1.03 -12.23 -6.53
CA ARG A 245 0.06 -11.88 -7.58
C ARG A 245 -1.30 -11.50 -7.01
N SER A 246 -1.78 -12.22 -5.99
CA SER A 246 -3.05 -11.94 -5.31
C SER A 246 -3.01 -10.62 -4.54
N ALA A 247 -1.90 -10.27 -3.87
CA ALA A 247 -1.74 -9.00 -3.17
C ALA A 247 -1.74 -7.83 -4.16
N LYS A 248 -1.00 -7.93 -5.27
CA LYS A 248 -0.96 -6.94 -6.35
C LYS A 248 -2.33 -6.76 -7.00
N PHE A 249 -3.02 -7.86 -7.33
CA PHE A 249 -4.39 -7.82 -7.85
C PHE A 249 -5.35 -7.06 -6.94
N GLN A 250 -5.35 -7.38 -5.63
CA GLN A 250 -6.21 -6.70 -4.66
C GLN A 250 -5.92 -5.21 -4.57
N ALA A 251 -4.64 -4.82 -4.50
CA ALA A 251 -4.23 -3.42 -4.44
C ALA A 251 -4.63 -2.65 -5.71
N CYS A 252 -4.38 -3.21 -6.90
CA CYS A 252 -4.75 -2.59 -8.18
C CYS A 252 -6.27 -2.45 -8.32
N ARG A 253 -7.05 -3.48 -7.93
CA ARG A 253 -8.51 -3.44 -7.98
C ARG A 253 -9.08 -2.35 -7.08
N VAL A 254 -8.53 -2.16 -5.88
CA VAL A 254 -8.93 -1.07 -4.99
C VAL A 254 -8.55 0.28 -5.60
N ALA A 255 -7.30 0.44 -6.05
CA ALA A 255 -6.84 1.70 -6.64
C ALA A 255 -7.61 2.11 -7.90
N ALA A 256 -8.17 1.14 -8.65
CA ALA A 256 -8.99 1.36 -9.84
C ALA A 256 -10.47 1.66 -9.53
N SER A 257 -10.93 1.49 -8.28
CA SER A 257 -12.35 1.59 -7.94
C SER A 257 -12.92 3.02 -7.96
N VAL A 258 -12.06 4.04 -7.96
CA VAL A 258 -12.44 5.46 -7.96
C VAL A 258 -11.55 6.22 -8.94
N SER A 259 -12.13 7.14 -9.71
CA SER A 259 -11.42 7.96 -10.72
C SER A 259 -10.43 8.96 -10.09
N GLN A 260 -10.78 9.53 -8.95
CA GLN A 260 -9.94 10.47 -8.21
C GLN A 260 -9.80 10.01 -6.76
N PRO A 261 -8.89 9.08 -6.47
CA PRO A 261 -8.64 8.61 -5.12
C PRO A 261 -7.81 9.62 -4.31
N TYR A 262 -7.81 9.45 -2.99
CA TYR A 262 -6.84 10.11 -2.14
C TYR A 262 -5.51 9.37 -2.17
N LEU A 263 -4.42 10.11 -2.36
CA LEU A 263 -3.06 9.61 -2.33
C LEU A 263 -2.42 9.94 -0.98
N VAL A 264 -1.69 8.99 -0.43
CA VAL A 264 -0.90 9.19 0.79
C VAL A 264 0.57 9.24 0.42
N THR A 265 1.21 10.35 0.73
CA THR A 265 2.67 10.55 0.53
C THR A 265 3.34 10.92 1.84
N GLN A 266 4.64 10.73 1.90
CA GLN A 266 5.47 11.24 2.99
C GLN A 266 6.24 12.46 2.46
N ASP A 267 5.83 13.63 2.94
CA ASP A 267 6.42 14.89 2.49
C ASP A 267 7.57 15.29 3.42
N PRO A 268 8.73 15.69 2.87
CA PRO A 268 9.88 16.15 3.65
C PRO A 268 9.68 17.57 4.16
N ASN A 269 10.36 17.93 5.23
CA ASN A 269 10.48 19.30 5.79
C ASN A 269 9.16 20.01 6.15
N VAL A 270 8.11 19.26 6.43
CA VAL A 270 6.76 19.81 6.69
C VAL A 270 6.67 20.47 8.07
N LEU A 271 7.23 19.86 9.11
CA LEU A 271 7.12 20.29 10.51
C LEU A 271 8.50 20.59 11.10
N GLY A 272 9.05 21.77 10.79
CA GLY A 272 10.37 22.17 11.34
C GLY A 272 11.47 21.17 11.01
N GLY A 273 11.59 20.76 9.74
CA GLY A 273 12.56 19.78 9.27
C GLY A 273 12.15 18.30 9.44
N ARG A 274 10.98 18.04 10.06
CA ARG A 274 10.45 16.67 10.21
C ARG A 274 9.58 16.29 9.03
N THR A 275 9.59 15.01 8.67
CA THR A 275 8.71 14.44 7.65
C THR A 275 7.32 14.17 8.21
N ALA A 276 6.28 14.41 7.42
CA ALA A 276 4.91 14.10 7.76
C ALA A 276 4.19 13.36 6.63
N PHE A 277 3.24 12.53 7.01
CA PHE A 277 2.31 11.92 6.06
C PHE A 277 1.21 12.90 5.72
N ARG A 278 0.93 13.03 4.43
CA ARG A 278 -0.15 13.85 3.91
C ARG A 278 -1.07 13.01 3.04
N LYS A 279 -2.36 13.31 3.15
CA LYS A 279 -3.42 12.80 2.27
C LYS A 279 -3.85 13.93 1.34
N TRP A 280 -3.91 13.66 0.03
CA TRP A 280 -4.33 14.64 -0.98
C TRP A 280 -5.04 13.95 -2.13
N LEU A 281 -5.91 14.67 -2.83
CA LEU A 281 -6.69 14.16 -3.94
C LEU A 281 -5.88 14.24 -5.24
N GLY A 282 -5.81 13.15 -6.01
CA GLY A 282 -5.06 13.17 -7.27
C GLY A 282 -5.05 11.85 -8.03
N VAL A 283 -4.42 11.89 -9.21
CA VAL A 283 -4.23 10.70 -10.04
C VAL A 283 -3.02 9.91 -9.51
N PRO A 284 -3.09 8.59 -9.38
CA PRO A 284 -2.03 7.75 -8.81
C PRO A 284 -0.88 7.52 -9.80
N LYS A 285 -0.20 8.60 -10.23
CA LYS A 285 0.98 8.52 -11.10
C LYS A 285 2.14 7.84 -10.37
N GLY A 286 2.79 6.89 -11.03
CA GLY A 286 3.89 6.12 -10.45
C GLY A 286 3.43 4.90 -9.62
N PHE A 287 2.13 4.70 -9.39
CA PHE A 287 1.61 3.56 -8.66
C PHE A 287 1.93 2.23 -9.37
N GLY A 288 1.73 2.18 -10.69
CA GLY A 288 1.96 0.98 -11.49
C GLY A 288 3.43 0.55 -11.49
N SER A 289 4.35 1.49 -11.65
CA SER A 289 5.79 1.22 -11.59
C SER A 289 6.22 0.74 -10.20
N GLN A 290 5.67 1.34 -9.13
CA GLN A 290 5.97 0.95 -7.75
C GLN A 290 5.48 -0.46 -7.41
N ILE A 291 4.28 -0.86 -7.86
CA ILE A 291 3.72 -2.17 -7.56
C ILE A 291 4.46 -3.31 -8.27
N ARG A 292 5.08 -3.04 -9.43
CA ARG A 292 5.93 -3.98 -10.19
C ARG A 292 7.32 -4.14 -9.60
N THR A 293 7.77 -3.21 -8.79
CA THR A 293 9.13 -3.22 -8.21
C THR A 293 9.26 -4.28 -7.11
N THR A 294 10.34 -5.07 -7.16
CA THR A 294 10.65 -6.12 -6.19
C THR A 294 11.10 -5.55 -4.84
N SER A 295 11.01 -6.35 -3.78
CA SER A 295 11.41 -5.94 -2.43
C SER A 295 12.92 -5.88 -2.26
N GLN A 296 13.40 -4.99 -1.39
CA GLN A 296 14.82 -4.98 -1.01
C GLN A 296 15.26 -6.25 -0.27
N ALA A 297 14.34 -6.91 0.43
CA ALA A 297 14.61 -8.17 1.11
C ALA A 297 14.90 -9.30 0.11
N GLU A 298 14.12 -9.36 -0.97
CA GLU A 298 14.33 -10.28 -2.09
C GLU A 298 15.66 -9.98 -2.81
N ALA A 299 15.97 -8.70 -3.02
CA ALA A 299 17.28 -8.29 -3.56
C ALA A 299 18.47 -8.70 -2.67
N ARG A 300 18.31 -8.71 -1.33
CA ARG A 300 19.35 -9.20 -0.41
C ARG A 300 19.54 -10.71 -0.50
N PHE A 301 18.45 -11.47 -0.50
CA PHE A 301 18.51 -12.92 -0.66
C PHE A 301 19.15 -13.31 -1.99
N ARG A 302 18.83 -12.61 -3.07
CA ARG A 302 19.46 -12.80 -4.38
C ARG A 302 21.00 -12.61 -4.35
N ARG A 303 21.53 -11.77 -3.44
CA ARG A 303 22.99 -11.65 -3.23
C ARG A 303 23.57 -12.82 -2.46
N LEU A 304 22.79 -13.43 -1.55
CA LEU A 304 23.21 -14.62 -0.79
C LEU A 304 23.15 -15.89 -1.65
N THR A 305 22.24 -15.98 -2.59
CA THR A 305 22.01 -17.20 -3.39
C THR A 305 23.25 -17.73 -4.11
N PRO A 306 24.13 -16.92 -4.78
CA PRO A 306 25.34 -17.44 -5.39
C PRO A 306 26.29 -18.12 -4.38
N VAL A 307 26.36 -17.58 -3.17
CA VAL A 307 27.19 -18.14 -2.08
C VAL A 307 26.62 -19.49 -1.65
N LEU A 308 25.30 -19.59 -1.48
CA LEU A 308 24.63 -20.84 -1.13
C LEU A 308 24.78 -21.90 -2.25
N LEU A 309 24.70 -21.50 -3.53
CA LEU A 309 24.91 -22.39 -4.66
C LEU A 309 26.31 -23.02 -4.61
N VAL A 310 27.34 -22.18 -4.51
CA VAL A 310 28.74 -22.66 -4.46
C VAL A 310 28.95 -23.52 -3.19
N ALA A 311 28.42 -23.08 -2.05
CA ALA A 311 28.54 -23.82 -0.79
C ALA A 311 27.91 -25.23 -0.89
N CYS A 312 26.69 -25.35 -1.45
CA CYS A 312 26.03 -26.65 -1.63
C CYS A 312 26.85 -27.61 -2.49
N PHE A 313 27.40 -27.15 -3.62
CA PHE A 313 28.27 -27.98 -4.48
C PHE A 313 29.57 -28.38 -3.78
N CYS A 314 30.27 -27.42 -3.18
CA CYS A 314 31.55 -27.70 -2.49
C CYS A 314 31.35 -28.63 -1.30
N LEU A 315 30.35 -28.39 -0.46
CA LEU A 315 30.06 -29.21 0.71
C LEU A 315 29.66 -30.64 0.34
N SER A 316 28.82 -30.81 -0.69
CA SER A 316 28.46 -32.14 -1.21
C SER A 316 29.68 -32.90 -1.71
N LEU A 317 30.56 -32.25 -2.45
CA LEU A 317 31.77 -32.86 -2.98
C LEU A 317 32.71 -33.27 -1.84
N VAL A 318 32.94 -32.35 -0.88
CA VAL A 318 33.83 -32.63 0.28
C VAL A 318 33.30 -33.78 1.11
N THR A 319 32.00 -33.81 1.44
CA THR A 319 31.44 -34.87 2.29
C THR A 319 31.45 -36.24 1.59
N THR A 320 31.17 -36.30 0.29
CA THR A 320 31.16 -37.58 -0.47
C THR A 320 32.55 -38.14 -0.73
N VAL A 321 33.55 -37.27 -0.98
CA VAL A 321 34.94 -37.66 -1.14
C VAL A 321 35.54 -38.12 0.23
N ALA A 322 35.25 -37.40 1.32
CA ALA A 322 35.73 -37.73 2.66
C ALA A 322 35.25 -39.12 3.14
N HIS A 323 34.08 -39.54 2.74
CA HIS A 323 33.49 -40.84 3.08
C HIS A 323 33.72 -41.93 2.04
N HIS A 324 34.47 -41.66 0.97
CA HIS A 324 34.70 -42.59 -0.15
C HIS A 324 33.41 -43.16 -0.76
N GLN A 325 32.32 -42.39 -0.77
CA GLN A 325 31.01 -42.79 -1.24
C GLN A 325 30.50 -41.86 -2.40
N PRO A 326 31.14 -41.93 -3.59
CA PRO A 326 30.75 -41.06 -4.72
C PRO A 326 29.30 -41.30 -5.20
N ASN A 327 28.74 -42.48 -4.91
CA ASN A 327 27.38 -42.86 -5.27
C ASN A 327 26.32 -42.01 -4.55
N LEU A 328 26.68 -41.31 -3.44
CA LEU A 328 25.76 -40.47 -2.66
C LEU A 328 25.81 -38.99 -3.02
N VAL A 329 26.54 -38.62 -4.10
CA VAL A 329 26.65 -37.19 -4.51
C VAL A 329 25.28 -36.58 -4.81
N PHE A 330 24.43 -37.25 -5.60
CA PHE A 330 23.09 -36.73 -5.95
C PHE A 330 22.17 -36.64 -4.74
N TRP A 331 22.24 -37.59 -3.85
CA TRP A 331 21.50 -37.57 -2.60
C TRP A 331 21.92 -36.43 -1.68
N SER A 332 23.22 -36.20 -1.50
CA SER A 332 23.76 -35.07 -0.74
C SER A 332 23.41 -33.73 -1.36
N LEU A 333 23.53 -33.58 -2.70
CA LEU A 333 23.11 -32.37 -3.40
C LEU A 333 21.62 -32.10 -3.25
N SER A 334 20.78 -33.13 -3.40
CA SER A 334 19.33 -33.02 -3.18
C SER A 334 19.00 -32.49 -1.78
N ALA A 335 19.64 -33.06 -0.73
CA ALA A 335 19.45 -32.63 0.65
C ALA A 335 19.88 -31.17 0.87
N LEU A 336 21.10 -30.83 0.43
CA LEU A 336 21.68 -29.49 0.63
C LEU A 336 20.88 -28.40 -0.11
N PHE A 337 20.51 -28.62 -1.36
CA PHE A 337 19.72 -27.66 -2.12
C PHE A 337 18.30 -27.52 -1.56
N THR A 338 17.67 -28.62 -1.13
CA THR A 338 16.36 -28.58 -0.48
C THR A 338 16.41 -27.81 0.83
N ALA A 339 17.46 -28.03 1.65
CA ALA A 339 17.68 -27.27 2.87
C ALA A 339 17.99 -25.79 2.60
N ALA A 340 18.72 -25.46 1.53
CA ALA A 340 19.03 -24.08 1.15
C ALA A 340 17.80 -23.31 0.62
N ALA A 341 16.94 -23.99 -0.15
CA ALA A 341 15.75 -23.40 -0.76
C ALA A 341 14.62 -23.12 0.24
N THR A 342 14.63 -23.76 1.41
CA THR A 342 13.66 -23.65 2.53
C THR A 342 12.23 -23.19 2.17
N LEU A 343 11.84 -21.99 2.66
CA LEU A 343 10.46 -21.46 2.54
C LEU A 343 10.19 -20.62 1.28
N GLY A 344 11.25 -20.28 0.55
CA GLY A 344 11.13 -19.24 -0.49
C GLY A 344 10.90 -17.84 0.10
N VAL A 345 11.74 -16.89 -0.30
CA VAL A 345 11.65 -15.48 0.14
C VAL A 345 10.31 -14.87 -0.26
N SER A 346 9.80 -15.26 -1.43
CA SER A 346 8.54 -14.76 -1.97
C SER A 346 7.36 -15.08 -1.04
N LEU A 347 7.28 -16.31 -0.50
CA LEU A 347 6.22 -16.69 0.45
C LEU A 347 6.30 -15.86 1.73
N ALA A 348 7.49 -15.79 2.32
CA ALA A 348 7.69 -15.13 3.61
C ALA A 348 7.39 -13.61 3.58
N LEU A 349 7.58 -12.95 2.44
CA LEU A 349 7.29 -11.53 2.26
C LEU A 349 5.84 -11.26 1.83
N ASN A 350 5.32 -12.09 0.94
CA ASN A 350 4.03 -11.80 0.29
C ASN A 350 2.84 -12.40 1.03
N LEU A 351 3.03 -13.39 1.90
CA LEU A 351 1.96 -13.92 2.73
C LEU A 351 1.39 -12.86 3.70
N PRO A 352 2.22 -12.17 4.53
CA PRO A 352 1.72 -11.09 5.38
C PRO A 352 1.15 -9.92 4.56
N LEU A 353 1.76 -9.58 3.42
CA LEU A 353 1.27 -8.53 2.52
C LEU A 353 -0.11 -8.86 1.96
N ARG A 354 -0.34 -10.09 1.51
CA ARG A 354 -1.64 -10.56 1.02
C ARG A 354 -2.70 -10.57 2.11
N MET A 355 -2.37 -11.09 3.30
CA MET A 355 -3.32 -11.18 4.41
C MET A 355 -3.75 -9.80 4.90
N LEU A 356 -2.80 -8.90 5.14
CA LEU A 356 -3.10 -7.53 5.56
C LEU A 356 -3.73 -6.72 4.42
N GLY A 357 -3.20 -6.84 3.18
CA GLY A 357 -3.76 -6.19 2.00
C GLY A 357 -5.22 -6.52 1.77
N GLY A 358 -5.64 -7.78 2.02
CA GLY A 358 -7.03 -8.20 1.96
C GLY A 358 -7.93 -7.52 3.00
N LYS A 359 -7.42 -7.26 4.22
CA LYS A 359 -8.14 -6.48 5.24
C LYS A 359 -8.21 -5.00 4.87
N LEU A 360 -7.11 -4.42 4.44
CA LEU A 360 -7.03 -3.03 4.00
C LEU A 360 -7.92 -2.76 2.78
N ALA A 361 -7.99 -3.70 1.84
CA ALA A 361 -8.86 -3.59 0.66
C ALA A 361 -10.34 -3.42 1.01
N LYS A 362 -10.83 -4.09 2.07
CA LYS A 362 -12.20 -3.92 2.58
C LYS A 362 -12.46 -2.50 3.10
N LEU A 363 -11.42 -1.81 3.55
CA LEU A 363 -11.47 -0.42 4.00
C LEU A 363 -11.24 0.59 2.87
N GLY A 364 -11.05 0.12 1.63
CA GLY A 364 -10.75 0.96 0.50
C GLY A 364 -9.29 1.47 0.48
N VAL A 365 -8.37 0.73 1.06
CA VAL A 365 -6.95 1.08 1.13
C VAL A 365 -6.13 0.13 0.25
N ALA A 366 -5.35 0.68 -0.69
CA ALA A 366 -4.37 -0.03 -1.50
C ALA A 366 -2.96 0.45 -1.16
N LEU A 367 -2.08 -0.45 -0.74
CA LEU A 367 -0.66 -0.14 -0.54
C LEU A 367 0.06 -0.11 -1.90
N ALA A 368 0.91 0.89 -2.12
CA ALA A 368 1.55 1.15 -3.42
C ALA A 368 2.89 0.40 -3.61
N GLY A 369 2.94 -0.88 -3.26
CA GLY A 369 4.13 -1.71 -3.45
C GLY A 369 5.29 -1.40 -2.49
N TRP A 370 6.43 -2.05 -2.73
CA TRP A 370 7.59 -1.95 -1.84
C TRP A 370 8.27 -0.58 -1.82
N PRO A 371 8.43 0.15 -2.95
CA PRO A 371 9.01 1.50 -2.92
C PRO A 371 8.19 2.47 -2.06
N GLY A 372 6.86 2.46 -2.18
CA GLY A 372 5.98 3.28 -1.36
C GLY A 372 6.06 2.94 0.13
N LEU A 373 6.11 1.65 0.45
CA LEU A 373 6.30 1.18 1.83
C LEU A 373 7.63 1.66 2.43
N LEU A 374 8.70 1.67 1.64
CA LEU A 374 10.03 2.12 2.07
C LEU A 374 10.11 3.64 2.20
N ALA A 375 9.51 4.38 1.27
CA ALA A 375 9.42 5.84 1.33
C ALA A 375 8.75 6.31 2.63
N GLY A 376 7.79 5.54 3.16
CA GLY A 376 7.16 5.80 4.47
C GLY A 376 8.05 5.51 5.70
N LYS A 377 9.34 5.17 5.53
CA LYS A 377 10.25 4.93 6.66
C LYS A 377 10.63 6.26 7.32
N GLY A 378 10.48 6.34 8.64
CA GLY A 378 10.87 7.53 9.42
C GLY A 378 9.76 8.55 9.62
N GLY A 379 8.63 8.47 8.93
CA GLY A 379 7.48 9.34 9.17
C GLY A 379 6.90 9.15 10.57
N LYS A 380 6.83 10.24 11.33
CA LYS A 380 6.36 10.24 12.73
C LYS A 380 5.13 11.09 12.94
N ALA A 381 4.70 11.87 11.95
CA ALA A 381 3.55 12.75 12.02
C ALA A 381 2.59 12.50 10.85
N ALA A 382 1.30 12.73 11.07
CA ALA A 382 0.26 12.66 10.03
C ALA A 382 -0.55 13.96 10.07
N LEU A 383 -0.69 14.63 8.92
CA LEU A 383 -1.50 15.82 8.77
C LEU A 383 -2.96 15.43 8.63
N LEU A 384 -3.82 15.96 9.49
CA LEU A 384 -5.26 15.72 9.50
C LEU A 384 -5.98 17.01 9.11
N LEU A 385 -6.77 16.92 8.05
CA LEU A 385 -7.63 17.99 7.54
C LEU A 385 -9.01 17.95 8.23
N ASP A 386 -9.80 19.00 8.06
CA ASP A 386 -11.18 19.09 8.57
C ASP A 386 -12.01 17.86 8.18
N GLN A 387 -11.92 17.43 6.90
CA GLN A 387 -12.64 16.28 6.35
C GLN A 387 -12.23 14.93 6.97
N ASP A 388 -11.05 14.84 7.59
CA ASP A 388 -10.62 13.62 8.30
C ASP A 388 -11.34 13.48 9.64
N ILE A 389 -11.66 14.60 10.27
CA ILE A 389 -12.32 14.64 11.59
C ILE A 389 -13.84 14.77 11.43
N TYR A 390 -14.26 15.57 10.45
CA TYR A 390 -15.67 15.79 10.13
C TYR A 390 -15.91 15.51 8.65
N PRO A 391 -16.07 14.22 8.28
CA PRO A 391 -16.49 13.86 6.94
C PRO A 391 -17.78 14.54 6.52
N PRO A 392 -18.02 14.73 5.22
CA PRO A 392 -19.26 15.30 4.74
C PRO A 392 -20.51 14.66 5.35
N GLY A 393 -21.42 15.48 5.88
CA GLY A 393 -22.65 15.02 6.53
C GLY A 393 -22.57 14.84 8.06
N THR A 394 -21.41 14.96 8.67
CA THR A 394 -21.29 14.89 10.15
C THR A 394 -21.48 16.23 10.85
N VAL A 395 -21.43 17.35 10.11
CA VAL A 395 -21.80 18.68 10.57
C VAL A 395 -23.15 19.02 9.95
N ALA A 396 -24.15 19.29 10.79
CA ALA A 396 -25.50 19.62 10.39
C ALA A 396 -25.91 21.01 10.88
N LEU A 397 -26.81 21.66 10.18
CA LEU A 397 -27.48 22.86 10.66
C LEU A 397 -28.54 22.45 11.67
N ALA A 398 -28.47 22.99 12.88
CA ALA A 398 -29.47 22.80 13.92
C ALA A 398 -30.53 23.92 13.91
N GLY A 399 -30.18 25.09 13.40
CA GLY A 399 -31.11 26.20 13.25
C GLY A 399 -30.41 27.42 12.64
N SER A 400 -31.19 28.32 12.07
CA SER A 400 -30.69 29.59 11.50
C SER A 400 -31.60 30.74 11.91
N ARG A 401 -31.03 31.91 12.06
CA ARG A 401 -31.75 33.15 12.34
C ARG A 401 -31.11 34.31 11.60
N VAL A 402 -31.93 35.12 10.95
CA VAL A 402 -31.51 36.36 10.29
C VAL A 402 -31.90 37.54 11.18
N PHE A 403 -31.06 38.58 11.20
CA PHE A 403 -31.24 39.82 11.92
C PHE A 403 -31.20 40.94 10.91
N GLY A 404 -31.93 42.05 11.20
CA GLY A 404 -31.97 43.25 10.35
C GLY A 404 -32.83 43.05 9.09
N SER A 405 -32.49 43.77 8.04
CA SER A 405 -33.29 43.91 6.79
C SER A 405 -32.86 42.98 5.67
N LEU A 406 -31.76 42.22 5.85
CA LEU A 406 -31.27 41.31 4.80
C LEU A 406 -32.10 40.00 4.71
N SER A 407 -32.30 39.52 3.48
CA SER A 407 -32.94 38.23 3.26
C SER A 407 -32.07 37.06 3.71
N MET A 408 -32.69 35.91 4.01
CA MET A 408 -31.97 34.64 4.33
C MET A 408 -31.04 34.26 3.18
N GLU A 409 -31.53 34.33 1.96
CA GLU A 409 -30.79 34.03 0.72
C GLU A 409 -29.46 34.81 0.67
N ARG A 410 -29.53 36.15 0.87
CA ARG A 410 -28.36 37.03 0.80
C ARG A 410 -27.40 36.80 1.97
N THR A 411 -27.92 36.53 3.18
CA THR A 411 -27.15 36.21 4.36
C THR A 411 -26.37 34.88 4.19
N VAL A 412 -27.02 33.86 3.60
CA VAL A 412 -26.40 32.59 3.24
C VAL A 412 -25.35 32.80 2.16
N ALA A 413 -25.64 33.60 1.11
CA ALA A 413 -24.69 33.91 0.05
C ALA A 413 -23.38 34.52 0.58
N PHE A 414 -23.47 35.56 1.45
CA PHE A 414 -22.30 36.18 2.08
C PHE A 414 -21.51 35.19 2.94
N THR A 415 -22.20 34.48 3.84
CA THR A 415 -21.56 33.55 4.77
C THR A 415 -20.86 32.40 4.03
N ALA A 416 -21.57 31.79 3.09
CA ALA A 416 -21.07 30.68 2.30
C ALA A 416 -19.87 31.08 1.42
N SER A 417 -19.90 32.27 0.82
CA SER A 417 -18.81 32.76 -0.03
C SER A 417 -17.51 32.96 0.75
N VAL A 418 -17.57 33.52 1.96
CA VAL A 418 -16.40 33.69 2.82
C VAL A 418 -15.88 32.35 3.33
N ILE A 419 -16.77 31.45 3.74
CA ILE A 419 -16.38 30.08 4.19
C ILE A 419 -15.74 29.31 3.05
N ARG A 420 -16.29 29.36 1.85
CA ARG A 420 -15.71 28.68 0.67
C ARG A 420 -14.34 29.25 0.30
N ALA A 421 -14.18 30.57 0.32
CA ALA A 421 -12.90 31.23 0.05
C ALA A 421 -11.83 30.86 1.08
N SER A 422 -12.21 30.54 2.33
CA SER A 422 -11.29 30.09 3.37
C SER A 422 -10.80 28.64 3.18
N GLY A 423 -11.53 27.83 2.40
CA GLY A 423 -11.27 26.39 2.27
C GLY A 423 -11.53 25.59 3.54
N SER A 424 -12.38 26.08 4.45
CA SER A 424 -12.81 25.38 5.67
C SER A 424 -13.68 24.17 5.35
N GLY A 425 -13.64 23.13 6.19
CA GLY A 425 -14.49 21.95 6.12
C GLY A 425 -15.99 22.25 6.22
N LEU A 426 -16.37 23.44 6.71
CA LEU A 426 -17.76 23.94 6.73
C LEU A 426 -18.33 24.20 5.33
N THR A 427 -17.49 24.31 4.30
CA THR A 427 -17.90 24.55 2.92
C THR A 427 -18.97 23.58 2.48
N TYR A 428 -18.85 22.30 2.80
CA TYR A 428 -19.84 21.29 2.41
C TYR A 428 -21.25 21.55 2.96
N LEU A 429 -21.34 22.01 4.21
CA LEU A 429 -22.62 22.37 4.83
C LEU A 429 -23.22 23.61 4.17
N PHE A 430 -22.40 24.65 3.96
CA PHE A 430 -22.87 25.90 3.36
C PHE A 430 -23.16 25.75 1.87
N ASP A 431 -22.52 24.86 1.12
CA ASP A 431 -22.90 24.48 -0.26
C ASP A 431 -24.32 23.89 -0.31
N LYS A 432 -24.71 23.09 0.69
CA LYS A 432 -26.09 22.59 0.80
C LYS A 432 -27.09 23.73 1.11
N LEU A 433 -26.72 24.67 1.98
CA LEU A 433 -27.57 25.80 2.30
C LEU A 433 -27.78 26.73 1.10
N VAL A 434 -26.69 27.02 0.37
CA VAL A 434 -26.76 27.82 -0.88
C VAL A 434 -27.73 27.19 -1.86
N ARG A 435 -27.71 25.88 -2.03
CA ARG A 435 -28.66 25.18 -2.93
C ARG A 435 -30.09 25.16 -2.39
N ALA A 436 -30.26 25.02 -1.08
CA ALA A 436 -31.59 24.98 -0.45
C ALA A 436 -32.30 26.33 -0.51
N GLU A 437 -31.57 27.42 -0.32
CA GLU A 437 -32.09 28.79 -0.35
C GLU A 437 -32.11 29.42 -1.77
N GLY A 438 -31.65 28.65 -2.78
CA GLY A 438 -31.57 29.14 -4.17
C GLY A 438 -30.56 30.28 -4.36
N SER A 439 -29.65 30.49 -3.41
CA SER A 439 -28.67 31.57 -3.47
C SER A 439 -27.45 31.22 -4.31
N GLY A 440 -26.66 32.23 -4.69
CA GLY A 440 -25.42 32.08 -5.44
C GLY A 440 -24.21 32.46 -4.64
N TYR A 441 -23.00 32.07 -5.12
CA TYR A 441 -21.75 32.53 -4.54
C TYR A 441 -21.37 33.94 -5.04
N LEU A 442 -20.84 34.73 -4.15
CA LEU A 442 -20.36 36.09 -4.44
C LEU A 442 -18.82 36.06 -4.55
N PRO A 443 -18.20 36.87 -5.40
CA PRO A 443 -16.76 36.96 -5.51
C PRO A 443 -16.16 37.63 -4.26
N ILE A 444 -15.23 36.96 -3.59
CA ILE A 444 -14.49 37.49 -2.45
C ILE A 444 -13.17 38.06 -2.93
N GLU A 445 -12.99 39.38 -2.76
CA GLU A 445 -11.81 40.12 -3.21
C GLU A 445 -10.59 39.87 -2.29
N LYS A 446 -10.84 39.86 -0.99
CA LYS A 446 -9.81 39.66 0.03
C LYS A 446 -10.36 38.85 1.19
N ILE A 447 -9.55 37.93 1.70
CA ILE A 447 -9.87 37.14 2.90
C ILE A 447 -8.72 37.20 3.91
N VAL A 448 -9.05 37.41 5.18
CA VAL A 448 -8.13 37.31 6.29
C VAL A 448 -8.70 36.30 7.29
N MET A 449 -7.89 35.29 7.61
CA MET A 449 -8.25 34.26 8.56
C MET A 449 -7.74 34.62 9.95
N GLN A 450 -8.57 34.43 10.98
CA GLN A 450 -8.20 34.48 12.38
C GLN A 450 -8.58 33.19 13.09
N GLU A 451 -8.05 32.95 14.28
CA GLU A 451 -8.29 31.70 15.04
C GLU A 451 -9.78 31.43 15.31
N THR A 452 -10.58 32.48 15.42
CA THR A 452 -11.99 32.43 15.84
C THR A 452 -12.96 32.86 14.74
N GLY A 453 -12.47 33.26 13.54
CA GLY A 453 -13.31 33.73 12.47
C GLY A 453 -12.56 34.18 11.21
N LEU A 454 -13.29 34.70 10.27
CA LEU A 454 -12.89 35.10 8.93
C LEU A 454 -13.34 36.54 8.65
N LEU A 455 -12.49 37.35 8.03
CA LEU A 455 -12.86 38.64 7.45
C LEU A 455 -12.80 38.52 5.94
N GLY A 456 -13.89 38.80 5.26
CA GLY A 456 -13.99 38.83 3.79
C GLY A 456 -14.33 40.24 3.32
N GLN A 457 -13.89 40.61 2.10
CA GLN A 457 -14.34 41.78 1.39
C GLN A 457 -15.06 41.34 0.11
N CYS A 458 -16.28 41.81 -0.07
CA CYS A 458 -17.13 41.45 -1.20
C CYS A 458 -17.92 42.68 -1.65
N GLN A 459 -17.81 43.11 -2.90
CA GLN A 459 -18.52 44.24 -3.46
C GLN A 459 -18.37 45.55 -2.62
N GLY A 460 -17.18 45.76 -2.08
CA GLY A 460 -16.91 46.92 -1.23
C GLY A 460 -17.39 46.80 0.23
N GLN A 461 -18.18 45.75 0.56
CA GLN A 461 -18.68 45.50 1.93
C GLN A 461 -17.71 44.58 2.71
N GLN A 462 -17.58 44.87 3.99
CA GLN A 462 -16.82 44.03 4.92
C GLN A 462 -17.72 42.94 5.52
N ILE A 463 -17.39 41.70 5.28
CA ILE A 463 -18.13 40.55 5.78
C ILE A 463 -17.29 39.85 6.88
N LEU A 464 -17.90 39.69 8.03
CA LEU A 464 -17.31 39.04 9.21
C LEU A 464 -18.06 37.76 9.47
N VAL A 465 -17.34 36.63 9.46
CA VAL A 465 -17.92 35.30 9.71
C VAL A 465 -17.11 34.61 10.81
N GLY A 466 -17.72 34.25 11.92
CA GLY A 466 -16.98 33.61 13.00
C GLY A 466 -17.87 33.15 14.16
N ASN A 467 -17.23 32.71 15.25
CA ASN A 467 -17.94 32.34 16.46
C ASN A 467 -18.26 33.55 17.35
N SER A 468 -18.89 33.36 18.50
CA SER A 468 -19.27 34.43 19.46
C SER A 468 -18.05 35.24 19.93
N ASP A 469 -16.92 34.58 20.19
CA ASP A 469 -15.70 35.24 20.64
C ASP A 469 -15.12 36.16 19.56
N PHE A 470 -15.22 35.76 18.30
CA PHE A 470 -14.81 36.59 17.19
C PHE A 470 -15.67 37.86 17.09
N MET A 471 -17.01 37.71 17.14
CA MET A 471 -17.91 38.84 17.06
C MET A 471 -17.68 39.84 18.19
N SER A 472 -17.50 39.35 19.43
CA SER A 472 -17.20 40.18 20.58
C SER A 472 -15.87 40.95 20.44
N ARG A 473 -14.83 40.29 19.88
CA ARG A 473 -13.53 40.96 19.62
C ARG A 473 -13.61 42.02 18.51
N GLN A 474 -14.55 41.87 17.57
CA GLN A 474 -14.81 42.86 16.53
C GLN A 474 -15.76 43.98 16.99
N GLY A 475 -16.19 43.95 18.24
CA GLY A 475 -17.10 44.95 18.78
C GLY A 475 -18.54 44.82 18.34
N ILE A 476 -18.96 43.64 17.87
CA ILE A 476 -20.33 43.38 17.43
C ILE A 476 -21.12 42.82 18.62
N ALA A 477 -22.16 43.54 19.00
CA ALA A 477 -23.07 43.16 20.09
C ALA A 477 -23.92 41.98 19.66
N LEU A 478 -23.88 40.89 20.42
CA LEU A 478 -24.79 39.76 20.22
C LEU A 478 -26.09 39.98 21.03
N PRO A 479 -27.26 39.59 20.49
CA PRO A 479 -28.51 39.69 21.21
C PRO A 479 -28.47 38.97 22.55
N PRO A 480 -29.03 39.51 23.62
CA PRO A 480 -29.03 38.90 24.94
C PRO A 480 -29.77 37.55 24.90
N GLY A 481 -29.24 36.55 25.62
CA GLY A 481 -29.83 35.21 25.67
C GLY A 481 -29.30 34.20 24.65
N ILE A 482 -28.51 34.59 23.66
CA ILE A 482 -27.88 33.66 22.69
C ILE A 482 -26.63 33.06 23.31
N ARG A 483 -26.73 31.80 23.81
CA ARG A 483 -25.60 30.98 24.32
C ARG A 483 -25.28 29.80 23.40
N ALA A 484 -25.31 30.01 22.09
CA ALA A 484 -25.00 28.94 21.17
C ALA A 484 -23.48 28.72 21.07
N LYS A 485 -22.97 27.65 21.69
CA LYS A 485 -21.54 27.31 21.72
C LYS A 485 -20.98 26.93 20.33
N ASP A 486 -21.86 26.50 19.43
CA ASP A 486 -21.51 25.95 18.12
C ASP A 486 -22.22 26.74 17.01
N ALA A 487 -22.17 28.05 17.07
CA ALA A 487 -22.79 28.94 16.10
C ALA A 487 -21.74 29.59 15.19
N VAL A 488 -22.12 29.80 13.94
CA VAL A 488 -21.46 30.68 12.99
C VAL A 488 -22.30 31.94 12.89
N PHE A 489 -21.72 33.06 13.23
CA PHE A 489 -22.33 34.37 13.10
C PHE A 489 -21.81 35.04 11.83
N CYS A 490 -22.69 35.81 11.17
CA CYS A 490 -22.34 36.64 10.05
C CYS A 490 -22.72 38.09 10.33
N ALA A 491 -21.77 38.98 10.09
CA ALA A 491 -22.04 40.41 10.16
C ALA A 491 -21.52 41.09 8.87
N VAL A 492 -22.25 42.09 8.39
CA VAL A 492 -21.91 42.90 7.23
C VAL A 492 -21.77 44.33 7.68
N ASP A 493 -20.65 44.99 7.35
CA ASP A 493 -20.34 46.39 7.75
C ASP A 493 -20.55 46.65 9.25
N ARG A 494 -20.18 45.63 10.09
CA ARG A 494 -20.32 45.58 11.55
C ARG A 494 -21.75 45.42 12.08
N GLU A 495 -22.76 45.24 11.24
CA GLU A 495 -24.10 44.86 11.68
C GLU A 495 -24.28 43.35 11.64
N LEU A 496 -24.80 42.76 12.72
CA LEU A 496 -25.10 41.35 12.81
C LEU A 496 -26.29 41.02 11.88
N VAL A 497 -26.06 40.22 10.86
CA VAL A 497 -27.09 39.87 9.85
C VAL A 497 -27.57 38.41 9.94
N GLY A 498 -26.77 37.52 10.51
CA GLY A 498 -27.16 36.12 10.58
C GLY A 498 -26.46 35.28 11.64
N MET A 499 -27.13 34.21 12.04
CA MET A 499 -26.63 33.20 12.96
C MET A 499 -27.05 31.82 12.42
N PHE A 500 -26.11 30.91 12.38
CA PHE A 500 -26.30 29.50 12.00
C PHE A 500 -25.79 28.63 13.13
N VAL A 501 -26.70 27.91 13.80
CA VAL A 501 -26.35 27.00 14.88
C VAL A 501 -25.98 25.65 14.26
N LEU A 502 -24.78 25.16 14.58
CA LEU A 502 -24.23 23.94 14.03
C LEU A 502 -24.29 22.80 15.06
N LYS A 503 -24.54 21.60 14.57
CA LYS A 503 -24.42 20.36 15.34
C LYS A 503 -23.31 19.51 14.78
N TYR A 504 -22.24 19.38 15.54
CA TYR A 504 -21.12 18.50 15.20
C TYR A 504 -21.37 17.10 15.76
N THR A 505 -21.39 16.10 14.90
CA THR A 505 -21.53 14.70 15.30
C THR A 505 -20.21 13.98 15.07
N LEU A 506 -19.53 13.57 16.14
CA LEU A 506 -18.29 12.84 16.03
C LEU A 506 -18.54 11.41 15.52
N HIS A 507 -17.92 11.06 14.38
CA HIS A 507 -18.04 9.70 13.86
C HIS A 507 -17.32 8.71 14.80
N PRO A 508 -17.92 7.55 15.12
CA PRO A 508 -17.38 6.60 16.12
C PRO A 508 -15.98 6.07 15.77
N ALA A 509 -15.58 6.07 14.49
CA ALA A 509 -14.26 5.62 14.05
C ALA A 509 -13.12 6.60 14.33
N ILE A 510 -13.39 7.86 14.71
CA ILE A 510 -12.35 8.89 14.85
C ILE A 510 -11.49 8.65 16.07
N THR A 511 -12.10 8.43 17.23
CA THR A 511 -11.37 8.20 18.48
C THR A 511 -10.46 6.96 18.41
N PRO A 512 -10.94 5.78 17.95
CA PRO A 512 -10.06 4.61 17.79
C PRO A 512 -8.93 4.85 16.78
N ALA A 513 -9.20 5.57 15.68
CA ALA A 513 -8.19 5.85 14.66
C ALA A 513 -7.06 6.74 15.20
N LEU A 514 -7.40 7.81 15.93
CA LEU A 514 -6.43 8.68 16.58
C LEU A 514 -5.62 7.94 17.66
N GLN A 515 -6.29 7.17 18.53
CA GLN A 515 -5.63 6.34 19.54
C GLN A 515 -4.67 5.33 18.91
N SER A 516 -5.08 4.69 17.81
CA SER A 516 -4.23 3.75 17.08
C SER A 516 -3.00 4.43 16.47
N MET A 517 -3.14 5.65 15.90
CA MET A 517 -1.99 6.43 15.41
C MET A 517 -0.98 6.69 16.52
N VAL A 518 -1.46 7.17 17.66
CA VAL A 518 -0.64 7.49 18.83
C VAL A 518 0.06 6.25 19.36
N LEU A 519 -0.65 5.13 19.53
CA LEU A 519 -0.10 3.84 19.97
C LEU A 519 1.02 3.36 19.03
N HIS A 520 0.90 3.64 17.75
CA HIS A 520 1.92 3.32 16.76
C HIS A 520 2.98 4.40 16.58
N ARG A 521 3.05 5.40 17.47
CA ARG A 521 4.01 6.51 17.45
C ARG A 521 3.95 7.31 16.14
N ILE A 522 2.74 7.64 15.72
CA ILE A 522 2.44 8.57 14.63
C ILE A 522 1.69 9.72 15.28
N ALA A 523 2.31 10.88 15.39
CA ALA A 523 1.70 12.06 16.01
C ALA A 523 0.65 12.65 15.04
N PRO A 524 -0.62 12.75 15.43
CA PRO A 524 -1.62 13.44 14.64
C PRO A 524 -1.41 14.95 14.77
N VAL A 525 -1.36 15.64 13.64
CA VAL A 525 -1.19 17.08 13.52
C VAL A 525 -2.44 17.66 12.87
N MET A 526 -3.16 18.49 13.61
CA MET A 526 -4.42 19.08 13.18
C MET A 526 -4.16 20.31 12.33
N VAL A 527 -4.43 20.22 11.02
CA VAL A 527 -4.30 21.34 10.06
C VAL A 527 -5.68 21.85 9.63
N THR A 528 -6.55 22.02 10.64
CA THR A 528 -7.92 22.49 10.45
C THR A 528 -7.97 23.98 10.10
N ARG A 529 -8.91 24.34 9.22
CA ARG A 529 -9.32 25.71 8.90
C ARG A 529 -10.68 26.08 9.49
N ASP A 530 -11.35 25.13 10.14
CA ASP A 530 -12.60 25.39 10.84
C ASP A 530 -12.29 26.13 12.17
N PHE A 531 -12.73 27.38 12.26
CA PHE A 531 -12.56 28.23 13.44
C PHE A 531 -13.35 27.76 14.68
N ASN A 532 -14.30 26.83 14.50
CA ASN A 532 -15.00 26.18 15.60
C ASN A 532 -14.24 24.97 16.17
N LEU A 533 -13.25 24.45 15.44
CA LEU A 533 -12.42 23.33 15.88
C LEU A 533 -11.20 23.82 16.67
N ASN A 534 -11.30 23.84 17.98
CA ASN A 534 -10.23 24.19 18.87
C ASN A 534 -9.77 23.01 19.76
N PRO A 535 -8.57 23.08 20.37
CA PRO A 535 -8.04 22.01 21.22
C PRO A 535 -8.96 21.65 22.39
N HIS A 536 -9.62 22.64 22.98
CA HIS A 536 -10.52 22.43 24.12
C HIS A 536 -11.72 21.56 23.74
N ARG A 537 -12.29 21.77 22.55
CA ARG A 537 -13.44 21.03 22.05
C ARG A 537 -13.09 19.58 21.74
N LEU A 538 -11.94 19.33 21.13
CA LEU A 538 -11.46 17.98 20.89
C LEU A 538 -11.15 17.19 22.16
N ARG A 539 -10.71 17.87 23.23
CA ARG A 539 -10.59 17.26 24.56
C ARG A 539 -11.91 16.71 25.08
N LEU A 540 -12.96 17.53 24.99
CA LEU A 540 -14.28 17.16 25.50
C LEU A 540 -14.88 15.98 24.75
N TRP A 541 -14.62 15.86 23.45
CA TRP A 541 -15.25 14.84 22.63
C TRP A 541 -14.54 13.49 22.59
N GLY A 542 -13.22 13.47 22.73
CA GLY A 542 -12.45 12.30 22.35
C GLY A 542 -11.87 11.47 23.48
N ARG A 543 -11.88 11.94 24.75
CA ARG A 543 -11.07 11.33 25.83
C ARG A 543 -9.62 11.05 25.38
N LEU A 544 -9.11 11.88 24.45
CA LEU A 544 -7.80 11.70 23.85
C LEU A 544 -6.72 12.33 24.74
N PRO A 545 -5.55 11.70 24.87
CA PRO A 545 -4.40 12.33 25.51
C PRO A 545 -3.94 13.51 24.64
N MET A 546 -4.31 14.72 25.04
CA MET A 546 -4.06 15.95 24.27
C MET A 546 -2.59 16.30 24.13
N ASP A 547 -1.74 15.78 25.01
CA ASP A 547 -0.28 15.93 24.93
C ASP A 547 0.33 15.35 23.66
N GLN A 548 -0.43 14.53 22.94
CA GLN A 548 -0.01 13.84 21.74
C GLN A 548 -0.63 14.39 20.44
N LEU A 549 -1.60 15.33 20.57
CA LEU A 549 -2.19 16.06 19.46
C LEU A 549 -1.47 17.40 19.27
N THR A 550 -0.91 17.62 18.09
CA THR A 550 -0.25 18.89 17.77
C THR A 550 -1.21 19.81 17.02
N PHE A 551 -1.39 21.04 17.55
CA PHE A 551 -2.10 22.12 16.87
C PHE A 551 -1.09 23.21 16.52
N PRO A 552 -0.67 23.32 15.26
CA PRO A 552 0.15 24.44 14.80
C PRO A 552 -0.64 25.76 14.86
N ASP A 553 0.06 26.89 14.87
CA ASP A 553 -0.52 28.22 14.70
C ASP A 553 -1.29 28.34 13.37
N LEU A 554 -2.26 29.25 13.29
CA LEU A 554 -3.18 29.37 12.16
C LEU A 554 -2.44 29.56 10.82
N GLN A 555 -1.43 30.42 10.74
CA GLN A 555 -0.68 30.67 9.51
C GLN A 555 -0.04 29.36 8.99
N ARG A 556 0.50 28.58 9.90
CA ARG A 556 1.09 27.29 9.57
C ARG A 556 0.03 26.26 9.15
N ARG A 557 -1.13 26.23 9.81
CA ARG A 557 -2.25 25.37 9.41
C ARG A 557 -2.73 25.70 8.00
N VAL A 558 -2.90 26.98 7.68
CA VAL A 558 -3.28 27.44 6.33
C VAL A 558 -2.22 27.05 5.29
N THR A 559 -0.94 27.24 5.59
CA THR A 559 0.14 26.80 4.71
C THR A 559 0.13 25.29 4.49
N LEU A 560 0.05 24.51 5.58
CA LEU A 560 0.11 23.03 5.50
C LEU A 560 -1.10 22.40 4.82
N SER A 561 -2.28 23.03 4.91
CA SER A 561 -3.52 22.56 4.25
C SER A 561 -3.72 23.11 2.84
N GLY A 562 -2.77 23.89 2.32
CA GLY A 562 -2.84 24.45 0.96
C GLY A 562 -2.79 23.35 -0.11
N PRO A 563 -3.51 23.52 -1.24
CA PRO A 563 -3.57 22.51 -2.31
C PRO A 563 -2.25 22.38 -3.09
N ASN A 564 -1.45 23.45 -3.16
CA ASN A 564 -0.25 23.53 -4.00
C ASN A 564 1.06 23.19 -3.23
N GLN A 565 0.99 22.26 -2.31
CA GLN A 565 2.19 21.83 -1.57
C GLN A 565 2.95 20.75 -2.34
N PRO A 566 4.30 20.76 -2.29
CA PRO A 566 5.08 19.69 -2.89
C PRO A 566 4.83 18.37 -2.15
N HIS A 567 4.65 17.30 -2.90
CA HIS A 567 4.45 15.96 -2.38
C HIS A 567 5.70 15.11 -2.53
N GLY A 568 5.86 14.14 -1.65
CA GLY A 568 6.94 13.17 -1.77
C GLY A 568 6.82 12.35 -3.06
N PRO A 569 7.96 11.87 -3.62
CA PRO A 569 8.01 11.26 -4.95
C PRO A 569 7.34 9.88 -5.01
N ALA A 570 7.15 9.22 -3.88
CA ALA A 570 6.56 7.88 -3.82
C ALA A 570 5.23 7.88 -3.08
N ILE A 571 4.25 7.22 -3.68
CA ILE A 571 2.94 6.98 -3.07
C ILE A 571 3.07 5.85 -2.05
N LEU A 572 2.68 6.08 -0.80
CA LEU A 572 2.60 5.04 0.24
C LEU A 572 1.37 4.16 0.05
N ALA A 573 0.24 4.80 -0.16
CA ALA A 573 -1.05 4.13 -0.32
C ALA A 573 -2.02 4.98 -1.15
N VAL A 574 -3.00 4.32 -1.74
CA VAL A 574 -4.15 4.90 -2.42
C VAL A 574 -5.39 4.60 -1.59
N LEU A 575 -6.19 5.62 -1.27
CA LEU A 575 -7.40 5.52 -0.47
C LEU A 575 -8.61 5.85 -1.34
N CYS A 576 -9.58 4.94 -1.38
CA CYS A 576 -10.82 5.09 -2.15
C CYS A 576 -12.01 5.47 -1.26
N ARG A 577 -11.78 5.74 0.02
CA ARG A 577 -12.78 6.21 0.98
C ARG A 577 -12.23 7.37 1.79
N GLU A 578 -13.13 8.28 2.14
CA GLU A 578 -12.83 9.45 2.95
C GLU A 578 -12.69 9.11 4.45
N GLY A 579 -12.15 10.06 5.22
CA GLY A 579 -12.06 10.02 6.65
C GLY A 579 -10.73 9.52 7.19
N ILE A 580 -10.60 9.60 8.50
CA ILE A 580 -9.36 9.27 9.23
C ILE A 580 -9.09 7.76 9.29
N ALA A 581 -10.13 6.93 9.30
CA ALA A 581 -9.98 5.48 9.50
C ALA A 581 -9.15 4.82 8.37
N PRO A 582 -9.47 4.98 7.06
CA PRO A 582 -8.63 4.47 5.98
C PRO A 582 -7.20 5.03 6.03
N PHE A 583 -7.05 6.31 6.35
CA PHE A 583 -5.74 6.96 6.43
C PHE A 583 -4.88 6.38 7.56
N SER A 584 -5.43 6.28 8.78
CA SER A 584 -4.72 5.67 9.91
C SER A 584 -4.31 4.22 9.63
N GLN A 585 -5.22 3.44 9.05
CA GLN A 585 -4.97 2.04 8.70
C GLN A 585 -3.91 1.87 7.61
N ALA A 586 -3.86 2.78 6.63
CA ALA A 586 -2.80 2.81 5.63
C ALA A 586 -1.41 3.00 6.27
N LEU A 587 -1.28 3.97 7.17
CA LEU A 587 -0.02 4.29 7.86
C LEU A 587 0.44 3.16 8.78
N ILE A 588 -0.48 2.63 9.59
CA ILE A 588 -0.21 1.55 10.54
C ILE A 588 0.11 0.26 9.77
N GLY A 589 -0.69 -0.06 8.75
CA GLY A 589 -0.48 -1.22 7.89
C GLY A 589 0.88 -1.20 7.20
N ALA A 590 1.25 -0.07 6.60
CA ALA A 590 2.57 0.12 6.00
C ALA A 590 3.72 -0.11 7.00
N LYS A 591 3.58 0.40 8.23
CA LYS A 591 4.57 0.20 9.30
C LYS A 591 4.68 -1.25 9.74
N ARG A 592 3.55 -1.96 9.85
CA ARG A 592 3.52 -3.39 10.21
C ARG A 592 4.13 -4.26 9.12
N ILE A 593 3.78 -4.04 7.84
CA ILE A 593 4.37 -4.79 6.72
C ILE A 593 5.89 -4.61 6.66
N ARG A 594 6.40 -3.39 6.85
CA ARG A 594 7.86 -3.17 6.88
C ARG A 594 8.55 -3.96 7.99
N ARG A 595 7.96 -4.01 9.19
CA ARG A 595 8.49 -4.82 10.30
C ARG A 595 8.41 -6.31 10.01
N ALA A 596 7.25 -6.76 9.52
CA ALA A 596 7.07 -8.15 9.12
C ALA A 596 8.09 -8.58 8.07
N ALA A 597 8.29 -7.77 7.03
CA ALA A 597 9.29 -8.03 5.99
C ALA A 597 10.73 -8.13 6.54
N ALA A 598 11.08 -7.29 7.52
CA ALA A 598 12.39 -7.35 8.15
C ALA A 598 12.59 -8.67 8.93
N PHE A 599 11.60 -9.06 9.74
CA PHE A 599 11.64 -10.33 10.48
C PHE A 599 11.60 -11.54 9.55
N SER A 600 10.69 -11.57 8.57
CA SER A 600 10.59 -12.65 7.61
C SER A 600 11.88 -12.82 6.80
N SER A 601 12.49 -11.71 6.37
CA SER A 601 13.78 -11.74 5.67
C SER A 601 14.90 -12.32 6.55
N PHE A 602 14.92 -11.97 7.84
CA PHE A 602 15.88 -12.56 8.77
C PHE A 602 15.70 -14.08 8.89
N PHE A 603 14.47 -14.54 9.15
CA PHE A 603 14.20 -15.97 9.31
C PHE A 603 14.50 -16.78 8.05
N VAL A 604 14.21 -16.26 6.86
CA VAL A 604 14.52 -16.96 5.60
C VAL A 604 16.04 -17.08 5.38
N ASN A 605 16.78 -15.98 5.55
CA ASN A 605 18.25 -16.05 5.40
C ASN A 605 18.86 -16.99 6.44
N PHE A 606 18.39 -16.90 7.68
CA PHE A 606 18.90 -17.72 8.78
C PHE A 606 18.58 -19.20 8.57
N SER A 607 17.34 -19.54 8.18
CA SER A 607 16.94 -20.93 7.92
C SER A 607 17.73 -21.57 6.78
N ALA A 608 18.00 -20.82 5.70
CA ALA A 608 18.80 -21.31 4.59
C ALA A 608 20.25 -21.61 5.03
N CYS A 609 20.88 -20.72 5.78
CA CYS A 609 22.24 -20.92 6.27
C CYS A 609 22.29 -22.09 7.27
N VAL A 610 21.38 -22.13 8.25
CA VAL A 610 21.31 -23.21 9.25
C VAL A 610 21.02 -24.55 8.57
N GLY A 611 20.11 -24.57 7.59
CA GLY A 611 19.78 -25.78 6.84
C GLY A 611 21.00 -26.37 6.12
N VAL A 612 21.75 -25.54 5.39
CA VAL A 612 22.98 -25.98 4.69
C VAL A 612 24.03 -26.48 5.68
N VAL A 613 24.30 -25.74 6.77
CA VAL A 613 25.31 -26.14 7.78
C VAL A 613 24.91 -27.43 8.48
N LEU A 614 23.65 -27.55 8.90
CA LEU A 614 23.15 -28.76 9.59
C LEU A 614 23.23 -29.99 8.67
N THR A 615 22.74 -29.86 7.43
CA THR A 615 22.78 -30.95 6.45
C THR A 615 24.21 -31.37 6.12
N ALA A 616 25.11 -30.39 5.92
CA ALA A 616 26.53 -30.69 5.70
C ALA A 616 27.18 -31.36 6.89
N SER A 617 26.89 -30.92 8.13
CA SER A 617 27.43 -31.51 9.37
C SER A 617 26.95 -32.95 9.54
N LEU A 618 25.66 -33.25 9.31
CA LEU A 618 25.13 -34.61 9.37
C LEU A 618 25.73 -35.52 8.30
N SER A 619 25.89 -34.99 7.08
CA SER A 619 26.55 -35.71 6.00
C SER A 619 28.03 -36.01 6.32
N SER A 620 28.78 -35.04 6.85
CA SER A 620 30.19 -35.19 7.22
C SER A 620 30.42 -36.10 8.43
N ALA A 621 29.46 -36.21 9.34
CA ALA A 621 29.49 -37.10 10.47
C ALA A 621 29.17 -38.58 10.10
N GLY A 622 28.83 -38.87 8.83
CA GLY A 622 28.41 -40.20 8.43
C GLY A 622 27.04 -40.61 9.00
N ALA A 623 26.31 -39.65 9.61
CA ALA A 623 25.00 -39.88 10.22
C ALA A 623 23.90 -39.92 9.15
N LEU A 624 24.09 -40.70 8.11
CA LEU A 624 23.18 -40.78 6.95
C LEU A 624 21.77 -41.26 7.34
N GLY A 625 21.67 -42.17 8.34
CA GLY A 625 20.39 -42.63 8.88
C GLY A 625 19.59 -41.56 9.62
N ALA A 626 20.23 -40.49 10.13
CA ALA A 626 19.56 -39.34 10.74
C ALA A 626 18.99 -38.35 9.69
N MET A 627 19.47 -38.42 8.45
CA MET A 627 19.02 -37.56 7.33
C MET A 627 17.95 -38.27 6.50
N CYS A 628 16.77 -38.47 7.04
CA CYS A 628 15.66 -39.00 6.26
C CYS A 628 14.74 -37.86 5.75
N ALA A 629 13.94 -38.19 4.72
CA ALA A 629 13.01 -37.22 4.10
C ALA A 629 12.01 -36.61 5.11
N TRP A 630 11.60 -37.39 6.13
CA TRP A 630 10.74 -36.93 7.22
C TRP A 630 11.38 -35.81 8.06
N HIS A 631 12.62 -36.03 8.54
CA HIS A 631 13.31 -35.04 9.37
C HIS A 631 13.55 -33.71 8.64
N LEU A 632 13.94 -33.76 7.36
CA LEU A 632 14.12 -32.55 6.56
C LEU A 632 12.77 -31.85 6.28
N SER A 633 11.69 -32.63 6.06
CA SER A 633 10.34 -32.06 5.93
C SER A 633 9.89 -31.36 7.22
N LEU A 634 10.14 -31.98 8.38
CA LEU A 634 9.84 -31.38 9.69
C LEU A 634 10.65 -30.09 9.93
N PHE A 635 11.93 -30.08 9.54
CA PHE A 635 12.76 -28.87 9.58
C PHE A 635 12.14 -27.72 8.74
N LEU A 636 11.69 -28.01 7.52
CA LEU A 636 11.03 -26.99 6.68
C LEU A 636 9.72 -26.48 7.29
N LEU A 637 8.90 -27.37 7.82
CA LEU A 637 7.63 -27.02 8.47
C LEU A 637 7.86 -26.20 9.75
N LEU A 638 8.92 -26.49 10.50
CA LEU A 638 9.30 -25.71 11.70
C LEU A 638 9.56 -24.25 11.34
N TRP A 639 10.26 -23.99 10.24
CA TRP A 639 10.51 -22.61 9.78
C TRP A 639 9.28 -21.91 9.20
N LEU A 640 8.26 -22.64 8.79
CA LEU A 640 6.99 -22.05 8.35
C LEU A 640 6.23 -21.42 9.52
N VAL A 641 6.36 -21.97 10.75
CA VAL A 641 5.65 -21.46 11.94
C VAL A 641 5.91 -19.98 12.21
N PRO A 642 7.17 -19.50 12.34
CA PRO A 642 7.41 -18.06 12.57
C PRO A 642 6.88 -17.18 11.44
N VAL A 643 6.91 -17.62 10.18
CA VAL A 643 6.33 -16.85 9.05
C VAL A 643 4.82 -16.73 9.16
N LEU A 644 4.15 -17.82 9.58
CA LEU A 644 2.69 -17.80 9.83
C LEU A 644 2.35 -16.90 11.02
N LEU A 645 3.09 -16.99 12.12
CA LEU A 645 2.88 -16.13 13.30
C LEU A 645 3.08 -14.65 12.97
N ILE A 646 4.12 -14.29 12.21
CA ILE A 646 4.35 -12.92 11.73
C ILE A 646 3.18 -12.48 10.85
N SER A 647 2.70 -13.34 9.96
CA SER A 647 1.59 -13.02 9.06
C SER A 647 0.28 -12.79 9.83
N LEU A 648 -0.02 -13.63 10.82
CA LEU A 648 -1.16 -13.47 11.72
C LEU A 648 -1.04 -12.18 12.56
N TRP A 649 0.15 -11.92 13.13
CA TRP A 649 0.40 -10.70 13.90
C TRP A 649 0.15 -9.43 13.07
N THR A 650 0.49 -9.38 11.79
CA THR A 650 0.24 -8.22 10.94
C THR A 650 -1.25 -7.93 10.80
N THR A 651 -2.10 -8.94 10.91
CA THR A 651 -3.55 -8.82 10.73
C THR A 651 -4.34 -8.57 12.01
N GLN A 652 -3.69 -8.61 13.18
CA GLN A 652 -4.34 -8.29 14.47
C GLN A 652 -4.42 -6.76 14.62
N TYR A 653 -5.63 -6.22 14.72
CA TYR A 653 -5.94 -4.82 15.00
C TYR A 653 -6.77 -4.73 16.27
#